data_8f903ae07ec4e3dc70541f38306a55cc
#
_entry.id   8f903ae07ec4e3dc70541f38306a55cc
#
_cell.length_a   1.000
_cell.length_b   1.000
_cell.length_c   1.000
_cell.angle_alpha   90.00
_cell.angle_beta   90.00
_cell.angle_gamma   90.00
#
_symmetry.space_group_name_H-M   'P 1'
#
loop_
_entity.id
_entity.type
_entity.pdbx_description
1 polymer ?
#
loop_
_entity_poly.entity_id
_entity_poly.type
_entity_poly.pdbx_seq_one_letter_code
_entity_poly.pdbx_strand_id
1 'polypeptide(L)'
;MFLTLVLIMMSSAFAMAQETYGIKIAGEYITGYNRYDLTEINGVSGKVYFDPNTRTLTLDNATIEADGSNAILNQDCDYLVIELIGTNTINVTNSAGIYLQKETSILGTSGSKLTITSNKGAVLFENSPLEINNCWLEVEGKWGISAGNNVAEEVLTIRNSHVEATGPEGSICDIANLVLDNCSITQPDGAMFSTQNKAVVLNGEMVTDKVVIAPDSYGFKIGGVDVTSLNCKDLSGIDGVDGKMSYNPETKTLTMEDVTINTTDLNGIWNKEVKGLKINLVGNNTITSSVACISIIEPSTISGSGTLRLKSSENCGIYVKSSLTVEGIKLYAEGKWGIAGQVFQESGNVLTIRNAYVEVTGSKGSIIDVEDLVLDGCSITQPTGAAFDANVHAVALNGEAVTDKVVIEPDNYGIQIAGVDVTKKNCKDLSVIDGVDGKISYDPETNTLTMEDVTINTTDFNGIVNRDVKDMKIKLFGNNIITSKNKVCITINKTSTISGSGTLRLKSGENCGIYVKSSLTVEGVKLYAEGYYGVAGDDGTCGEILTLRNSYVEATGRRGSICDLQNLVLDGCSITQPTGAAFDANVHAVALNGKTVTDKVVIESDNNSIGTITVDVPARKQGIYNLNGVKLTQQWDDLPAGIYIVDGVKRVKN
;
A
#
# COMPACT_ATOMS: atom_id res chain seq x y z
N MET A 1 -16.88 -31.82 -75.60
CA MET A 1 -17.12 -32.48 -74.27
C MET A 1 -16.05 -32.22 -73.25
N PHE A 2 -15.18 -31.25 -73.45
CA PHE A 2 -14.15 -30.81 -72.50
C PHE A 2 -14.41 -29.41 -71.91
N LEU A 3 -15.30 -28.62 -72.51
CA LEU A 3 -15.60 -27.26 -72.05
C LEU A 3 -16.74 -27.19 -71.01
N THR A 4 -17.55 -28.24 -70.95
CA THR A 4 -18.67 -28.33 -69.97
C THR A 4 -18.23 -28.87 -68.64
N LEU A 5 -17.06 -29.53 -68.53
CA LEU A 5 -16.54 -30.05 -67.25
C LEU A 5 -15.77 -29.01 -66.45
N VAL A 6 -15.24 -27.97 -67.09
CA VAL A 6 -14.51 -26.87 -66.47
C VAL A 6 -15.47 -25.83 -65.82
N LEU A 7 -16.68 -25.68 -66.35
CA LEU A 7 -17.69 -24.77 -65.84
C LEU A 7 -18.44 -25.35 -64.59
N ILE A 8 -18.41 -26.69 -64.40
CA ILE A 8 -19.00 -27.35 -63.22
C ILE A 8 -18.00 -27.39 -62.06
N MET A 9 -16.70 -27.29 -62.32
CA MET A 9 -15.69 -27.19 -61.26
C MET A 9 -15.46 -25.76 -60.73
N MET A 10 -16.01 -24.72 -61.36
CA MET A 10 -15.95 -23.35 -60.89
C MET A 10 -17.19 -22.89 -60.12
N SER A 11 -18.24 -23.72 -59.99
CA SER A 11 -19.44 -23.38 -59.22
C SER A 11 -19.54 -24.11 -57.89
N SER A 12 -18.55 -24.88 -57.51
CA SER A 12 -18.36 -25.35 -56.11
C SER A 12 -17.29 -24.50 -55.39
N ALA A 13 -17.35 -23.18 -55.55
CA ALA A 13 -16.88 -22.33 -54.46
C ALA A 13 -17.79 -22.67 -53.29
N PHE A 14 -17.31 -23.54 -52.41
CA PHE A 14 -17.89 -23.76 -51.11
C PHE A 14 -18.08 -22.37 -50.48
N ALA A 15 -19.34 -21.92 -50.40
CA ALA A 15 -19.70 -21.01 -49.37
C ALA A 15 -19.42 -21.79 -48.06
N MET A 16 -18.18 -21.78 -47.60
CA MET A 16 -17.89 -22.15 -46.20
C MET A 16 -18.79 -21.20 -45.43
N ALA A 17 -19.80 -21.75 -44.78
CA ALA A 17 -20.62 -20.97 -43.89
C ALA A 17 -19.63 -20.32 -42.91
N GLN A 18 -19.53 -19.02 -42.97
CA GLN A 18 -18.61 -18.26 -42.16
C GLN A 18 -19.00 -18.61 -40.72
N GLU A 19 -18.10 -19.22 -39.96
CA GLU A 19 -18.34 -19.58 -38.58
C GLU A 19 -18.66 -18.30 -37.80
N THR A 20 -19.86 -18.22 -37.24
CA THR A 20 -20.30 -17.10 -36.44
C THR A 20 -20.38 -17.53 -34.99
N TYR A 21 -20.13 -16.60 -34.06
CA TYR A 21 -20.16 -16.89 -32.62
C TYR A 21 -21.51 -16.59 -31.98
N GLY A 22 -22.56 -16.34 -32.76
CA GLY A 22 -23.90 -16.03 -32.25
C GLY A 22 -24.04 -14.63 -31.62
N ILE A 23 -23.04 -13.77 -31.83
CA ILE A 23 -23.01 -12.40 -31.33
C ILE A 23 -22.98 -11.45 -32.53
N LYS A 24 -23.73 -10.34 -32.43
CA LYS A 24 -23.66 -9.23 -33.37
C LYS A 24 -23.24 -7.94 -32.69
N ILE A 25 -22.44 -7.14 -33.39
CA ILE A 25 -22.07 -5.79 -33.03
C ILE A 25 -22.57 -4.83 -34.11
N ALA A 26 -23.35 -3.81 -33.74
CA ALA A 26 -23.99 -2.86 -34.66
C ALA A 26 -24.71 -3.55 -35.85
N GLY A 27 -25.30 -4.73 -35.62
CA GLY A 27 -26.03 -5.54 -36.61
C GLY A 27 -25.18 -6.56 -37.35
N GLU A 28 -23.85 -6.51 -37.32
CA GLU A 28 -22.95 -7.44 -38.00
C GLU A 28 -22.50 -8.59 -37.08
N TYR A 29 -22.41 -9.82 -37.61
CA TYR A 29 -21.96 -10.98 -36.86
C TYR A 29 -20.46 -10.92 -36.54
N ILE A 30 -20.12 -11.31 -35.31
CA ILE A 30 -18.74 -11.66 -34.99
C ILE A 30 -18.41 -13.01 -35.61
N THR A 31 -17.29 -13.09 -36.33
CA THR A 31 -16.84 -14.24 -37.11
C THR A 31 -15.39 -14.55 -36.79
N GLY A 32 -14.90 -15.70 -37.25
CA GLY A 32 -13.48 -16.07 -37.15
C GLY A 32 -12.51 -15.05 -37.77
N TYR A 33 -12.98 -14.19 -38.68
CA TYR A 33 -12.15 -13.21 -39.37
C TYR A 33 -12.08 -11.86 -38.65
N ASN A 34 -13.23 -11.31 -38.19
CA ASN A 34 -13.28 -9.96 -37.62
C ASN A 34 -13.12 -9.93 -36.09
N ARG A 35 -13.15 -11.06 -35.41
CA ARG A 35 -13.13 -11.14 -33.94
C ARG A 35 -11.94 -10.47 -33.24
N TYR A 36 -10.83 -10.30 -33.94
CA TYR A 36 -9.62 -9.70 -33.39
C TYR A 36 -9.66 -8.17 -33.36
N ASP A 37 -10.45 -7.58 -34.27
CA ASP A 37 -10.66 -6.14 -34.37
C ASP A 37 -12.06 -5.87 -34.94
N LEU A 38 -12.98 -5.47 -34.07
CA LEU A 38 -14.36 -5.19 -34.45
C LEU A 38 -14.56 -3.72 -34.82
N THR A 39 -13.52 -2.89 -34.82
CA THR A 39 -13.60 -1.49 -35.23
C THR A 39 -13.73 -1.33 -36.77
N GLU A 40 -13.54 -2.41 -37.52
CA GLU A 40 -13.88 -2.45 -38.97
C GLU A 40 -15.40 -2.40 -39.23
N ILE A 41 -16.23 -2.70 -38.21
CA ILE A 41 -17.68 -2.59 -38.27
C ILE A 41 -18.07 -1.10 -38.19
N ASN A 42 -18.93 -0.67 -39.10
CA ASN A 42 -19.37 0.73 -39.14
C ASN A 42 -20.07 1.14 -37.81
N GLY A 43 -19.66 2.27 -37.27
CA GLY A 43 -20.16 2.77 -35.98
C GLY A 43 -19.41 2.25 -34.76
N VAL A 44 -18.35 1.42 -34.91
CA VAL A 44 -17.53 0.91 -33.82
C VAL A 44 -16.16 1.59 -33.80
N SER A 45 -15.76 2.09 -32.64
CA SER A 45 -14.46 2.73 -32.44
C SER A 45 -13.88 2.41 -31.06
N GLY A 46 -12.61 2.77 -30.82
CA GLY A 46 -11.88 2.38 -29.62
C GLY A 46 -11.17 1.04 -29.84
N LYS A 47 -11.17 0.15 -28.86
CA LYS A 47 -10.63 -1.19 -29.01
C LYS A 47 -11.70 -2.21 -28.62
N VAL A 48 -12.18 -2.96 -29.62
CA VAL A 48 -13.27 -3.95 -29.47
C VAL A 48 -12.84 -5.26 -30.11
N TYR A 49 -12.84 -6.35 -29.35
CA TYR A 49 -12.47 -7.67 -29.86
C TYR A 49 -13.14 -8.79 -29.06
N PHE A 50 -13.20 -9.98 -29.65
CA PHE A 50 -13.83 -11.15 -29.04
C PHE A 50 -12.87 -12.34 -28.99
N ASP A 51 -12.72 -12.95 -27.81
CA ASP A 51 -12.00 -14.20 -27.60
C ASP A 51 -13.02 -15.36 -27.43
N PRO A 52 -13.14 -16.27 -28.41
CA PRO A 52 -14.06 -17.38 -28.33
C PRO A 52 -13.64 -18.46 -27.31
N ASN A 53 -12.38 -18.52 -26.89
CA ASN A 53 -11.93 -19.50 -25.90
C ASN A 53 -12.44 -19.16 -24.52
N THR A 54 -12.46 -17.88 -24.17
CA THR A 54 -12.97 -17.35 -22.90
C THR A 54 -14.41 -16.83 -23.01
N ARG A 55 -14.94 -16.76 -24.25
CA ARG A 55 -16.24 -16.13 -24.57
C ARG A 55 -16.32 -14.69 -24.08
N THR A 56 -15.23 -13.95 -24.23
CA THR A 56 -15.11 -12.59 -23.74
C THR A 56 -15.14 -11.60 -24.90
N LEU A 57 -16.12 -10.69 -24.87
CA LEU A 57 -16.17 -9.49 -25.69
C LEU A 57 -15.58 -8.35 -24.90
N THR A 58 -14.40 -7.86 -25.25
CA THR A 58 -13.74 -6.76 -24.56
C THR A 58 -14.07 -5.43 -25.23
N LEU A 59 -14.52 -4.47 -24.43
CA LEU A 59 -14.72 -3.06 -24.77
C LEU A 59 -13.68 -2.24 -23.99
N ASP A 60 -12.70 -1.66 -24.70
CA ASP A 60 -11.62 -0.86 -24.12
C ASP A 60 -11.67 0.56 -24.70
N ASN A 61 -12.17 1.51 -23.90
CA ASN A 61 -12.45 2.87 -24.33
C ASN A 61 -13.24 2.92 -25.66
N ALA A 62 -14.24 2.06 -25.77
CA ALA A 62 -14.99 1.82 -26.98
C ALA A 62 -16.21 2.74 -27.12
N THR A 63 -16.54 3.08 -28.35
CA THR A 63 -17.84 3.70 -28.71
C THR A 63 -18.49 2.83 -29.77
N ILE A 64 -19.78 2.49 -29.54
CA ILE A 64 -20.62 1.75 -30.50
C ILE A 64 -21.84 2.59 -30.82
N GLU A 65 -22.00 2.97 -32.08
CA GLU A 65 -23.16 3.69 -32.60
C GLU A 65 -23.91 2.78 -33.57
N ALA A 66 -25.24 2.67 -33.40
CA ALA A 66 -26.05 1.85 -34.28
C ALA A 66 -27.42 2.52 -34.55
N ASP A 67 -27.95 2.35 -35.77
CA ASP A 67 -29.28 2.77 -36.16
C ASP A 67 -30.05 1.60 -36.77
N GLY A 68 -31.23 1.31 -36.23
CA GLY A 68 -32.07 0.20 -36.66
C GLY A 68 -31.56 -1.20 -36.34
N SER A 69 -30.43 -1.32 -35.65
CA SER A 69 -29.86 -2.57 -35.14
C SER A 69 -29.41 -2.42 -33.69
N ASN A 70 -29.38 -3.51 -32.93
CA ASN A 70 -28.82 -3.51 -31.59
C ASN A 70 -27.30 -3.25 -31.65
N ALA A 71 -26.76 -2.46 -30.73
CA ALA A 71 -25.33 -2.28 -30.67
C ALA A 71 -24.62 -3.59 -30.29
N ILE A 72 -25.15 -4.31 -29.30
CA ILE A 72 -24.69 -5.66 -28.94
C ILE A 72 -25.91 -6.58 -28.89
N LEU A 73 -25.87 -7.66 -29.65
CA LEU A 73 -26.88 -8.73 -29.62
C LEU A 73 -26.20 -10.07 -29.33
N ASN A 74 -26.54 -10.70 -28.22
CA ASN A 74 -26.15 -12.08 -27.91
C ASN A 74 -27.32 -13.04 -28.19
N GLN A 75 -27.27 -13.77 -29.31
CA GLN A 75 -28.32 -14.75 -29.68
C GLN A 75 -28.00 -16.17 -29.22
N ASP A 76 -26.74 -16.61 -29.33
CA ASP A 76 -26.36 -18.01 -29.19
C ASP A 76 -25.08 -18.27 -28.41
N CYS A 77 -24.42 -17.24 -27.86
CA CYS A 77 -23.21 -17.41 -27.05
C CYS A 77 -23.59 -17.57 -25.57
N ASP A 78 -23.66 -18.81 -25.09
CA ASP A 78 -23.87 -19.10 -23.68
C ASP A 78 -22.67 -18.61 -22.84
N TYR A 79 -22.93 -18.01 -21.67
CA TYR A 79 -21.91 -17.50 -20.74
C TYR A 79 -20.99 -16.44 -21.36
N LEU A 80 -21.57 -15.54 -22.17
CA LEU A 80 -20.83 -14.39 -22.71
C LEU A 80 -20.39 -13.48 -21.56
N VAL A 81 -19.11 -13.09 -21.57
CA VAL A 81 -18.59 -12.03 -20.72
C VAL A 81 -18.37 -10.77 -21.57
N ILE A 82 -19.01 -9.67 -21.22
CA ILE A 82 -18.71 -8.34 -21.77
C ILE A 82 -17.78 -7.65 -20.77
N GLU A 83 -16.49 -7.65 -21.10
CA GLU A 83 -15.45 -7.05 -20.26
C GLU A 83 -15.30 -5.57 -20.59
N LEU A 84 -15.33 -4.74 -19.55
CA LEU A 84 -15.21 -3.28 -19.66
C LEU A 84 -13.84 -2.81 -19.15
N ILE A 85 -13.14 -2.05 -19.98
CA ILE A 85 -11.88 -1.39 -19.64
C ILE A 85 -12.04 0.11 -19.96
N GLY A 86 -11.73 1.00 -19.00
CA GLY A 86 -11.86 2.44 -19.19
C GLY A 86 -13.31 2.90 -19.38
N THR A 87 -13.53 3.91 -20.21
CA THR A 87 -14.85 4.53 -20.42
C THR A 87 -15.44 4.13 -21.77
N ASN A 88 -16.58 3.47 -21.74
CA ASN A 88 -17.25 2.93 -22.92
C ASN A 88 -18.61 3.58 -23.13
N THR A 89 -19.02 3.77 -24.38
CA THR A 89 -20.29 4.42 -24.75
C THR A 89 -21.02 3.62 -25.82
N ILE A 90 -22.31 3.45 -25.66
CA ILE A 90 -23.21 2.85 -26.66
C ILE A 90 -24.36 3.83 -26.93
N ASN A 91 -24.53 4.24 -28.17
CA ASN A 91 -25.63 5.09 -28.62
C ASN A 91 -26.42 4.38 -29.72
N VAL A 92 -27.71 4.17 -29.48
CA VAL A 92 -28.56 3.44 -30.43
C VAL A 92 -29.85 4.18 -30.73
N THR A 93 -30.19 4.27 -32.02
CA THR A 93 -31.50 4.70 -32.47
C THR A 93 -32.29 3.53 -33.07
N ASN A 94 -33.58 3.49 -32.83
CA ASN A 94 -34.56 2.54 -33.38
C ASN A 94 -34.35 1.06 -32.99
N SER A 95 -33.46 0.75 -32.03
CA SER A 95 -33.21 -0.61 -31.53
C SER A 95 -32.73 -0.58 -30.08
N ALA A 96 -32.43 -1.74 -29.48
CA ALA A 96 -31.89 -1.83 -28.14
C ALA A 96 -30.39 -1.54 -28.11
N GLY A 97 -29.89 -0.99 -27.00
CA GLY A 97 -28.46 -0.84 -26.75
C GLY A 97 -27.79 -2.22 -26.67
N ILE A 98 -28.14 -2.98 -25.66
CA ILE A 98 -27.72 -4.39 -25.49
C ILE A 98 -28.97 -5.27 -25.46
N TYR A 99 -28.96 -6.34 -26.27
CA TYR A 99 -30.03 -7.33 -26.27
C TYR A 99 -29.46 -8.75 -26.09
N LEU A 100 -29.92 -9.46 -25.06
CA LEU A 100 -29.33 -10.71 -24.60
C LEU A 100 -30.39 -11.81 -24.59
N GLN A 101 -30.11 -12.91 -25.31
CA GLN A 101 -30.95 -14.11 -25.34
C GLN A 101 -30.26 -15.32 -24.71
N LYS A 102 -29.07 -15.11 -24.18
CA LYS A 102 -28.26 -16.10 -23.47
C LYS A 102 -27.64 -15.46 -22.23
N GLU A 103 -27.32 -16.32 -21.26
CA GLU A 103 -26.65 -15.91 -20.05
C GLU A 103 -25.41 -15.04 -20.33
N THR A 104 -25.41 -13.86 -19.76
CA THR A 104 -24.37 -12.87 -20.01
C THR A 104 -23.97 -12.18 -18.72
N SER A 105 -22.67 -11.92 -18.56
CA SER A 105 -22.11 -11.08 -17.51
C SER A 105 -21.48 -9.83 -18.08
N ILE A 106 -21.79 -8.67 -17.55
CA ILE A 106 -21.06 -7.41 -17.79
C ILE A 106 -20.08 -7.26 -16.63
N LEU A 107 -18.78 -7.37 -16.94
CA LEU A 107 -17.71 -7.38 -15.94
C LEU A 107 -16.81 -6.17 -16.13
N GLY A 108 -16.63 -5.37 -15.08
CA GLY A 108 -15.71 -4.24 -15.10
C GLY A 108 -14.36 -4.53 -14.46
N THR A 109 -13.34 -3.84 -14.94
CA THR A 109 -12.09 -3.62 -14.22
C THR A 109 -12.24 -2.39 -13.31
N SER A 110 -11.29 -2.14 -12.40
CA SER A 110 -11.35 -0.98 -11.50
C SER A 110 -11.52 0.33 -12.29
N GLY A 111 -12.56 1.10 -11.95
CA GLY A 111 -12.86 2.40 -12.56
C GLY A 111 -13.52 2.31 -13.96
N SER A 112 -13.88 1.13 -14.44
CA SER A 112 -14.52 0.99 -15.74
C SER A 112 -15.97 1.50 -15.73
N LYS A 113 -16.35 2.16 -16.83
CA LYS A 113 -17.68 2.73 -17.02
C LYS A 113 -18.25 2.33 -18.39
N LEU A 114 -19.57 2.07 -18.39
CA LEU A 114 -20.36 1.91 -19.63
C LEU A 114 -21.59 2.80 -19.56
N THR A 115 -21.75 3.68 -20.53
CA THR A 115 -22.95 4.49 -20.70
C THR A 115 -23.73 4.01 -21.92
N ILE A 116 -25.03 3.75 -21.78
CA ILE A 116 -25.89 3.27 -22.87
C ILE A 116 -27.08 4.21 -23.02
N THR A 117 -27.24 4.77 -24.23
CA THR A 117 -28.42 5.56 -24.59
C THR A 117 -29.15 4.91 -25.74
N SER A 118 -30.45 4.72 -25.59
CA SER A 118 -31.33 4.15 -26.63
C SER A 118 -32.70 4.78 -26.61
N ASN A 119 -33.34 4.96 -27.77
CA ASN A 119 -34.76 5.35 -27.81
C ASN A 119 -35.74 4.16 -27.70
N LYS A 120 -35.19 2.93 -27.49
CA LYS A 120 -35.92 1.70 -27.15
C LYS A 120 -35.45 1.21 -25.77
N GLY A 121 -35.15 -0.06 -25.58
CA GLY A 121 -34.57 -0.53 -24.35
C GLY A 121 -33.05 -0.30 -24.32
N ALA A 122 -32.53 0.24 -23.23
CA ALA A 122 -31.09 0.39 -23.12
C ALA A 122 -30.41 -0.98 -22.93
N VAL A 123 -30.89 -1.78 -21.97
CA VAL A 123 -30.48 -3.19 -21.80
C VAL A 123 -31.74 -4.06 -21.73
N LEU A 124 -31.84 -4.97 -22.68
CA LEU A 124 -32.91 -5.97 -22.75
C LEU A 124 -32.33 -7.37 -22.63
N PHE A 125 -32.97 -8.26 -21.88
CA PHE A 125 -32.57 -9.67 -21.80
C PHE A 125 -33.81 -10.57 -21.74
N GLU A 126 -33.71 -11.77 -22.32
CA GLU A 126 -34.82 -12.69 -22.45
C GLU A 126 -34.39 -14.11 -22.17
N ASN A 127 -35.19 -14.86 -21.41
CA ASN A 127 -35.05 -16.30 -21.13
C ASN A 127 -33.68 -16.68 -20.52
N SER A 128 -32.97 -15.74 -19.93
CA SER A 128 -31.62 -15.94 -19.39
C SER A 128 -31.29 -14.95 -18.30
N PRO A 129 -30.37 -15.27 -17.40
CA PRO A 129 -29.91 -14.31 -16.40
C PRO A 129 -28.94 -13.29 -16.98
N LEU A 130 -28.92 -12.10 -16.36
CA LEU A 130 -27.93 -11.05 -16.56
C LEU A 130 -27.22 -10.76 -15.24
N GLU A 131 -25.88 -10.83 -15.25
CA GLU A 131 -25.05 -10.34 -14.14
C GLU A 131 -24.33 -9.05 -14.51
N ILE A 132 -24.33 -8.07 -13.61
CA ILE A 132 -23.56 -6.83 -13.69
C ILE A 132 -22.61 -6.82 -12.49
N ASN A 133 -21.30 -6.84 -12.74
CA ASN A 133 -20.31 -7.05 -11.69
C ASN A 133 -19.13 -6.08 -11.80
N ASN A 134 -18.80 -5.43 -10.69
CA ASN A 134 -17.60 -4.60 -10.51
C ASN A 134 -17.45 -3.48 -11.56
N CYS A 135 -18.54 -2.81 -11.95
CA CYS A 135 -18.52 -1.74 -12.95
C CYS A 135 -19.45 -0.58 -12.61
N TRP A 136 -19.29 0.53 -13.33
CA TRP A 136 -20.23 1.64 -13.37
C TRP A 136 -21.03 1.55 -14.66
N LEU A 137 -22.34 1.32 -14.55
CA LEU A 137 -23.27 1.23 -15.67
C LEU A 137 -24.32 2.33 -15.60
N GLU A 138 -24.39 3.18 -16.60
CA GLU A 138 -25.45 4.17 -16.77
C GLU A 138 -26.28 3.81 -17.99
N VAL A 139 -27.59 3.67 -17.83
CA VAL A 139 -28.47 3.30 -18.93
C VAL A 139 -29.69 4.22 -18.98
N GLU A 140 -29.96 4.72 -20.18
CA GLU A 140 -31.12 5.54 -20.48
C GLU A 140 -31.80 5.02 -21.74
N GLY A 141 -33.11 4.74 -21.62
CA GLY A 141 -33.91 4.23 -22.74
C GLY A 141 -35.40 4.42 -22.48
N LYS A 142 -36.25 3.97 -23.42
CA LYS A 142 -37.67 3.82 -23.15
C LYS A 142 -37.90 2.89 -21.96
N TRP A 143 -37.13 1.80 -21.90
CA TRP A 143 -36.89 0.96 -20.75
C TRP A 143 -35.40 1.02 -20.40
N GLY A 144 -35.07 1.19 -19.13
CA GLY A 144 -33.66 1.22 -18.69
C GLY A 144 -33.03 -0.19 -18.78
N ILE A 145 -33.36 -1.05 -17.80
CA ILE A 145 -33.04 -2.48 -17.81
C ILE A 145 -34.34 -3.26 -17.73
N SER A 146 -34.63 -4.08 -18.72
CA SER A 146 -35.88 -4.82 -18.76
C SER A 146 -35.70 -6.23 -19.31
N ALA A 147 -36.48 -7.17 -18.80
CA ALA A 147 -36.59 -8.48 -19.39
C ALA A 147 -37.77 -8.61 -20.34
N GLY A 148 -37.88 -9.72 -21.06
CA GLY A 148 -38.83 -9.83 -22.17
C GLY A 148 -40.03 -10.72 -21.94
N ASN A 149 -39.87 -11.87 -21.30
CA ASN A 149 -40.87 -12.95 -21.31
C ASN A 149 -41.44 -13.29 -19.95
N ASN A 150 -40.99 -12.64 -18.87
CA ASN A 150 -41.43 -12.87 -17.49
C ASN A 150 -41.22 -14.34 -17.00
N VAL A 151 -40.20 -15.03 -17.49
CA VAL A 151 -39.85 -16.38 -17.07
C VAL A 151 -38.91 -16.37 -15.87
N ALA A 152 -38.83 -17.48 -15.14
CA ALA A 152 -38.09 -17.57 -13.89
C ALA A 152 -36.57 -17.36 -14.07
N GLU A 153 -36.05 -17.59 -15.24
CA GLU A 153 -34.64 -17.46 -15.61
C GLU A 153 -34.21 -15.99 -15.78
N GLU A 154 -35.15 -15.06 -15.94
CA GLU A 154 -34.87 -13.62 -16.14
C GLU A 154 -34.52 -12.93 -14.81
N VAL A 155 -33.39 -13.34 -14.24
CA VAL A 155 -32.85 -12.78 -13.00
C VAL A 155 -31.78 -11.75 -13.32
N LEU A 156 -31.95 -10.55 -12.76
CA LEU A 156 -30.90 -9.52 -12.77
C LEU A 156 -30.08 -9.60 -11.48
N THR A 157 -28.79 -9.89 -11.58
CA THR A 157 -27.86 -9.85 -10.46
C THR A 157 -26.95 -8.65 -10.59
N ILE A 158 -26.89 -7.80 -9.57
CA ILE A 158 -25.97 -6.66 -9.50
C ILE A 158 -25.06 -6.86 -8.30
N ARG A 159 -23.77 -6.92 -8.59
CA ARG A 159 -22.73 -7.23 -7.59
C ARG A 159 -21.65 -6.19 -7.61
N ASN A 160 -21.32 -5.61 -6.44
CA ASN A 160 -20.21 -4.64 -6.31
C ASN A 160 -20.22 -3.55 -7.40
N SER A 161 -21.38 -3.09 -7.86
CA SER A 161 -21.52 -2.21 -9.03
C SER A 161 -22.36 -0.97 -8.73
N HIS A 162 -22.06 0.10 -9.45
CA HIS A 162 -22.91 1.28 -9.50
C HIS A 162 -23.74 1.20 -10.77
N VAL A 163 -25.07 1.18 -10.62
CA VAL A 163 -26.01 1.11 -11.75
C VAL A 163 -26.99 2.27 -11.66
N GLU A 164 -27.01 3.12 -12.68
CA GLU A 164 -28.05 4.13 -12.89
C GLU A 164 -28.92 3.70 -14.06
N ALA A 165 -30.19 3.52 -13.83
CA ALA A 165 -31.15 3.14 -14.86
C ALA A 165 -32.31 4.12 -14.93
N THR A 166 -32.64 4.61 -16.14
CA THR A 166 -33.74 5.54 -16.39
C THR A 166 -34.53 5.04 -17.58
N GLY A 167 -35.88 4.97 -17.40
CA GLY A 167 -36.77 4.58 -18.47
C GLY A 167 -38.22 5.02 -18.18
N PRO A 168 -38.83 5.90 -19.00
CA PRO A 168 -40.18 6.40 -18.77
C PRO A 168 -41.28 5.31 -18.85
N GLU A 169 -40.98 4.14 -19.40
CA GLU A 169 -41.87 2.95 -19.34
C GLU A 169 -41.38 1.88 -18.35
N GLY A 170 -40.34 2.18 -17.57
CA GLY A 170 -39.79 1.35 -16.50
C GLY A 170 -38.26 1.42 -16.45
N SER A 171 -37.72 1.84 -15.32
CA SER A 171 -36.29 1.99 -15.15
C SER A 171 -35.58 0.64 -14.93
N ILE A 172 -36.12 -0.21 -14.06
CA ILE A 172 -35.78 -1.61 -13.91
C ILE A 172 -37.06 -2.40 -13.76
N CYS A 173 -37.46 -3.13 -14.80
CA CYS A 173 -38.80 -3.73 -14.86
C CYS A 173 -38.83 -5.06 -15.63
N ASP A 174 -39.98 -5.73 -15.56
CA ASP A 174 -40.28 -6.99 -16.23
C ASP A 174 -39.34 -8.14 -15.89
N ILE A 175 -38.56 -8.05 -14.79
CA ILE A 175 -37.60 -9.07 -14.35
C ILE A 175 -38.21 -10.02 -13.32
N ALA A 176 -37.84 -11.30 -13.38
CA ALA A 176 -38.33 -12.31 -12.44
C ALA A 176 -37.85 -12.07 -11.01
N ASN A 177 -36.59 -11.66 -10.88
CA ASN A 177 -35.98 -11.35 -9.58
C ASN A 177 -34.82 -10.35 -9.74
N LEU A 178 -34.58 -9.57 -8.68
CA LEU A 178 -33.41 -8.70 -8.53
C LEU A 178 -32.57 -9.20 -7.35
N VAL A 179 -31.34 -9.59 -7.63
CA VAL A 179 -30.36 -10.00 -6.61
C VAL A 179 -29.33 -8.87 -6.46
N LEU A 180 -29.22 -8.33 -5.26
CA LEU A 180 -28.22 -7.31 -4.91
C LEU A 180 -27.19 -7.95 -3.98
N ASP A 181 -25.94 -7.92 -4.39
CA ASP A 181 -24.82 -8.46 -3.60
C ASP A 181 -23.80 -7.34 -3.35
N ASN A 182 -23.65 -6.95 -2.10
CA ASN A 182 -22.90 -5.78 -1.65
C ASN A 182 -23.35 -4.48 -2.36
N CYS A 183 -24.63 -4.39 -2.66
CA CYS A 183 -25.25 -3.24 -3.29
C CYS A 183 -26.64 -3.00 -2.70
N SER A 184 -27.08 -1.75 -2.71
CA SER A 184 -28.42 -1.33 -2.27
C SER A 184 -29.04 -0.35 -3.25
N ILE A 185 -30.37 -0.33 -3.33
CA ILE A 185 -31.09 0.74 -4.05
C ILE A 185 -30.96 2.01 -3.19
N THR A 186 -30.32 3.04 -3.73
CA THR A 186 -30.06 4.30 -3.02
C THR A 186 -30.95 5.45 -3.51
N GLN A 187 -31.54 5.32 -4.71
CA GLN A 187 -32.48 6.28 -5.27
C GLN A 187 -33.55 5.57 -6.11
N PRO A 188 -34.81 6.03 -6.05
CA PRO A 188 -35.34 6.99 -5.07
C PRO A 188 -35.36 6.38 -3.66
N ASP A 189 -35.29 7.24 -2.64
CA ASP A 189 -35.28 6.78 -1.25
C ASP A 189 -36.54 5.98 -0.92
N GLY A 190 -36.36 4.80 -0.31
CA GLY A 190 -37.43 3.87 0.01
C GLY A 190 -37.92 2.99 -1.15
N ALA A 191 -37.30 3.09 -2.35
CA ALA A 191 -37.60 2.16 -3.44
C ALA A 191 -37.11 0.73 -3.10
N MET A 192 -37.85 -0.26 -3.58
CA MET A 192 -37.55 -1.68 -3.39
C MET A 192 -37.97 -2.50 -4.61
N PHE A 193 -37.39 -3.68 -4.76
CA PHE A 193 -37.86 -4.61 -5.77
C PHE A 193 -39.16 -5.31 -5.32
N SER A 194 -40.14 -5.32 -6.19
CA SER A 194 -41.42 -6.00 -6.00
C SER A 194 -41.53 -7.20 -6.92
N THR A 195 -41.55 -8.39 -6.36
CA THR A 195 -41.75 -9.65 -7.12
C THR A 195 -43.17 -9.70 -7.75
N GLN A 196 -44.15 -9.00 -7.17
CA GLN A 196 -45.51 -8.92 -7.71
C GLN A 196 -45.56 -8.03 -8.96
N ASN A 197 -44.87 -6.87 -8.90
CA ASN A 197 -44.79 -5.93 -10.01
C ASN A 197 -43.69 -6.26 -10.97
N LYS A 198 -42.79 -7.18 -10.58
CA LYS A 198 -41.57 -7.56 -11.33
C LYS A 198 -40.71 -6.36 -11.70
N ALA A 199 -40.65 -5.37 -10.83
CA ALA A 199 -40.01 -4.10 -11.06
C ALA A 199 -39.47 -3.49 -9.75
N VAL A 200 -38.58 -2.53 -9.88
CA VAL A 200 -38.28 -1.60 -8.79
C VAL A 200 -39.46 -0.65 -8.64
N VAL A 201 -39.97 -0.58 -7.42
CA VAL A 201 -41.18 0.23 -7.09
C VAL A 201 -40.89 1.21 -5.97
N LEU A 202 -41.59 2.32 -5.99
CA LEU A 202 -41.69 3.27 -4.88
C LEU A 202 -43.19 3.43 -4.50
N ASN A 203 -43.51 3.20 -3.23
CA ASN A 203 -44.91 3.22 -2.74
C ASN A 203 -45.87 2.27 -3.50
N GLY A 204 -45.34 1.17 -4.06
CA GLY A 204 -46.11 0.20 -4.82
C GLY A 204 -46.27 0.51 -6.33
N GLU A 205 -45.83 1.65 -6.77
CA GLU A 205 -45.82 2.09 -8.17
C GLU A 205 -44.42 1.83 -8.80
N MET A 206 -44.40 1.37 -10.06
CA MET A 206 -43.15 1.16 -10.78
C MET A 206 -42.38 2.48 -10.98
N VAL A 207 -41.09 2.46 -10.70
CA VAL A 207 -40.22 3.64 -10.89
C VAL A 207 -39.92 3.83 -12.38
N THR A 208 -40.28 5.01 -12.90
CA THR A 208 -40.03 5.44 -14.28
C THR A 208 -39.01 6.57 -14.38
N ASP A 209 -38.62 7.13 -13.25
CA ASP A 209 -37.49 8.05 -13.10
C ASP A 209 -36.19 7.26 -12.77
N LYS A 210 -35.11 7.98 -12.55
CA LYS A 210 -33.82 7.37 -12.25
C LYS A 210 -33.88 6.44 -11.03
N VAL A 211 -33.47 5.18 -11.24
CA VAL A 211 -33.11 4.23 -10.19
C VAL A 211 -31.60 4.20 -10.06
N VAL A 212 -31.09 4.37 -8.84
CA VAL A 212 -29.65 4.20 -8.55
C VAL A 212 -29.48 3.04 -7.59
N ILE A 213 -28.68 2.07 -8.02
CA ILE A 213 -28.16 0.98 -7.20
C ILE A 213 -26.67 1.24 -7.02
N ALA A 214 -26.22 1.36 -5.80
CA ALA A 214 -24.83 1.66 -5.50
C ALA A 214 -24.23 0.61 -4.56
N PRO A 215 -22.90 0.40 -4.61
CA PRO A 215 -22.22 -0.50 -3.68
C PRO A 215 -22.39 -0.01 -2.25
N ASP A 216 -22.56 -0.95 -1.33
CA ASP A 216 -22.66 -0.66 0.08
C ASP A 216 -21.35 -0.03 0.60
N SER A 217 -21.51 1.00 1.45
CA SER A 217 -20.36 1.62 2.12
C SER A 217 -19.79 0.66 3.17
N TYR A 218 -18.46 0.62 3.28
CA TYR A 218 -17.81 -0.06 4.40
C TYR A 218 -17.96 0.67 5.74
N GLY A 219 -18.65 1.81 5.77
CA GLY A 219 -18.93 2.55 6.99
C GLY A 219 -17.89 3.60 7.34
N PHE A 220 -17.06 4.01 6.37
CA PHE A 220 -16.16 5.15 6.54
C PHE A 220 -15.96 5.90 5.21
N LYS A 221 -15.50 7.15 5.33
CA LYS A 221 -15.30 8.07 4.19
C LYS A 221 -13.88 8.62 4.14
N ILE A 222 -13.42 8.88 2.93
CA ILE A 222 -12.17 9.60 2.62
C ILE A 222 -12.53 10.83 1.80
N GLY A 223 -12.16 12.03 2.26
CA GLY A 223 -12.50 13.27 1.55
C GLY A 223 -14.00 13.46 1.30
N GLY A 224 -14.86 12.88 2.17
CA GLY A 224 -16.31 12.90 2.02
C GLY A 224 -16.90 11.78 1.14
N VAL A 225 -16.06 11.02 0.41
CA VAL A 225 -16.47 9.91 -0.46
C VAL A 225 -16.53 8.61 0.34
N ASP A 226 -17.61 7.84 0.18
CA ASP A 226 -17.75 6.53 0.81
C ASP A 226 -16.73 5.54 0.24
N VAL A 227 -16.09 4.78 1.13
CA VAL A 227 -15.25 3.66 0.74
C VAL A 227 -16.13 2.43 0.55
N THR A 228 -16.09 1.88 -0.65
CA THR A 228 -16.95 0.79 -1.11
C THR A 228 -16.12 -0.28 -1.81
N SER A 229 -16.74 -1.35 -2.24
CA SER A 229 -16.08 -2.41 -3.02
C SER A 229 -15.50 -1.93 -4.36
N LEU A 230 -16.05 -0.86 -4.94
CA LEU A 230 -15.57 -0.31 -6.21
C LEU A 230 -14.25 0.45 -6.10
N ASN A 231 -14.05 1.19 -4.99
CA ASN A 231 -12.88 2.06 -4.84
C ASN A 231 -11.86 1.58 -3.80
N CYS A 232 -12.17 0.58 -2.96
CA CYS A 232 -11.32 0.18 -1.84
C CYS A 232 -9.90 -0.27 -2.24
N LYS A 233 -9.70 -0.77 -3.46
CA LYS A 233 -8.39 -1.22 -3.94
C LYS A 233 -7.46 -0.08 -4.29
N ASP A 234 -8.03 1.04 -4.72
CA ASP A 234 -7.30 2.27 -5.05
C ASP A 234 -8.16 3.48 -4.73
N LEU A 235 -7.81 4.19 -3.67
CA LEU A 235 -8.50 5.38 -3.19
C LEU A 235 -7.88 6.68 -3.72
N SER A 236 -6.81 6.60 -4.51
CA SER A 236 -6.16 7.76 -5.12
C SER A 236 -7.02 8.45 -6.19
N GLY A 237 -8.05 7.76 -6.69
CA GLY A 237 -9.05 8.35 -7.58
C GLY A 237 -10.04 9.31 -6.92
N ILE A 238 -10.01 9.44 -5.58
CA ILE A 238 -10.85 10.39 -4.85
C ILE A 238 -10.25 11.78 -4.98
N ASP A 239 -11.08 12.76 -5.32
CA ASP A 239 -10.63 14.16 -5.46
C ASP A 239 -9.98 14.67 -4.17
N GLY A 240 -8.82 15.31 -4.30
CA GLY A 240 -8.01 15.76 -3.17
C GLY A 240 -7.15 14.69 -2.50
N VAL A 241 -7.13 13.46 -2.99
CA VAL A 241 -6.26 12.37 -2.53
C VAL A 241 -5.15 12.13 -3.54
N ASP A 242 -3.89 12.18 -3.08
CA ASP A 242 -2.69 11.86 -3.86
C ASP A 242 -1.84 10.87 -3.06
N GLY A 243 -1.07 10.03 -3.77
CA GLY A 243 -0.29 8.95 -3.17
C GLY A 243 -1.01 7.60 -3.22
N LYS A 244 -0.44 6.59 -2.58
CA LYS A 244 -0.94 5.21 -2.68
C LYS A 244 -1.79 4.86 -1.47
N MET A 245 -3.08 4.67 -1.69
CA MET A 245 -4.05 4.43 -0.65
C MET A 245 -5.03 3.30 -1.01
N SER A 246 -5.23 2.35 -0.09
CA SER A 246 -6.14 1.23 -0.30
C SER A 246 -6.72 0.71 1.01
N TYR A 247 -7.88 0.07 0.93
CA TYR A 247 -8.54 -0.55 2.07
C TYR A 247 -8.78 -2.04 1.83
N ASN A 248 -8.41 -2.85 2.81
CA ASN A 248 -8.72 -4.29 2.84
C ASN A 248 -9.88 -4.52 3.84
N PRO A 249 -11.09 -4.89 3.36
CA PRO A 249 -12.26 -5.08 4.23
C PRO A 249 -12.16 -6.31 5.14
N GLU A 250 -11.43 -7.36 4.74
CA GLU A 250 -11.28 -8.59 5.55
C GLU A 250 -10.46 -8.31 6.82
N THR A 251 -9.37 -7.55 6.68
CA THR A 251 -8.49 -7.17 7.79
C THR A 251 -8.88 -5.85 8.45
N LYS A 252 -9.84 -5.13 7.86
CA LYS A 252 -10.26 -3.76 8.21
C LYS A 252 -9.08 -2.79 8.23
N THR A 253 -8.18 -2.90 7.23
CA THR A 253 -6.94 -2.14 7.19
C THR A 253 -6.95 -1.14 6.04
N LEU A 254 -6.88 0.14 6.38
CA LEU A 254 -6.61 1.25 5.47
C LEU A 254 -5.09 1.45 5.42
N THR A 255 -4.48 1.20 4.27
CA THR A 255 -3.04 1.42 4.07
C THR A 255 -2.81 2.73 3.35
N MET A 256 -1.90 3.55 3.89
CA MET A 256 -1.50 4.85 3.35
C MET A 256 0.02 4.86 3.15
N GLU A 257 0.48 5.05 1.90
CA GLU A 257 1.89 5.11 1.54
C GLU A 257 2.17 6.42 0.81
N ASP A 258 2.87 7.33 1.49
CA ASP A 258 3.18 8.70 1.01
C ASP A 258 1.93 9.47 0.52
N VAL A 259 0.83 9.38 1.30
CA VAL A 259 -0.48 9.93 0.94
C VAL A 259 -0.61 11.40 1.36
N THR A 260 -1.16 12.21 0.47
CA THR A 260 -1.64 13.55 0.78
C THR A 260 -3.16 13.62 0.57
N ILE A 261 -3.89 14.05 1.61
CA ILE A 261 -5.33 14.32 1.53
C ILE A 261 -5.56 15.80 1.80
N ASN A 262 -6.15 16.49 0.84
CA ASN A 262 -6.54 17.89 0.96
C ASN A 262 -8.05 18.03 0.77
N THR A 263 -8.74 18.47 1.81
CA THR A 263 -10.20 18.68 1.75
C THR A 263 -10.59 20.05 2.28
N THR A 264 -11.70 20.60 1.76
CA THR A 264 -12.35 21.80 2.29
C THR A 264 -13.75 21.40 2.75
N ASP A 265 -14.13 21.80 3.96
CA ASP A 265 -15.46 21.55 4.56
C ASP A 265 -15.83 20.07 4.77
N LEU A 266 -14.86 19.15 4.64
CA LEU A 266 -15.04 17.71 4.83
C LEU A 266 -13.92 17.16 5.72
N ASN A 267 -14.21 16.08 6.45
CA ASN A 267 -13.15 15.34 7.15
C ASN A 267 -12.24 14.63 6.14
N GLY A 268 -10.95 14.61 6.39
CA GLY A 268 -10.01 13.85 5.57
C GLY A 268 -10.31 12.35 5.63
N ILE A 269 -10.39 11.80 6.87
CA ILE A 269 -10.85 10.43 7.14
C ILE A 269 -11.97 10.50 8.17
N TRP A 270 -13.11 9.87 7.86
CA TRP A 270 -14.23 9.79 8.79
C TRP A 270 -14.67 8.34 9.00
N ASN A 271 -14.23 7.74 10.11
CA ASN A 271 -14.71 6.42 10.51
C ASN A 271 -16.02 6.52 11.28
N LYS A 272 -17.13 6.17 10.62
CA LYS A 272 -18.48 6.21 11.20
C LYS A 272 -18.89 4.91 11.90
N GLU A 273 -18.55 3.75 11.30
CA GLU A 273 -19.17 2.46 11.65
C GLU A 273 -18.17 1.29 11.73
N VAL A 274 -16.91 1.48 11.29
CA VAL A 274 -15.94 0.38 11.27
C VAL A 274 -15.31 0.19 12.64
N LYS A 275 -15.81 -0.76 13.42
CA LYS A 275 -15.17 -1.18 14.67
C LYS A 275 -13.84 -1.86 14.40
N GLY A 276 -12.76 -1.33 14.98
CA GLY A 276 -11.42 -1.86 14.84
C GLY A 276 -10.76 -1.51 13.50
N LEU A 277 -11.10 -0.35 12.91
CA LEU A 277 -10.37 0.17 11.75
C LEU A 277 -8.90 0.34 12.10
N LYS A 278 -8.04 -0.23 11.26
CA LYS A 278 -6.59 -0.09 11.34
C LYS A 278 -6.14 0.85 10.23
N ILE A 279 -5.50 1.95 10.58
CA ILE A 279 -4.85 2.87 9.64
C ILE A 279 -3.36 2.57 9.69
N ASN A 280 -2.85 1.91 8.64
CA ASN A 280 -1.44 1.51 8.53
C ASN A 280 -0.68 2.52 7.68
N LEU A 281 0.33 3.15 8.27
CA LEU A 281 1.11 4.23 7.66
C LEU A 281 2.47 3.74 7.17
N VAL A 282 2.81 4.09 5.93
CA VAL A 282 4.13 3.90 5.34
C VAL A 282 4.59 5.24 4.76
N GLY A 283 5.87 5.60 4.94
CA GLY A 283 6.41 6.86 4.43
C GLY A 283 5.84 8.11 5.11
N ASN A 284 5.63 9.17 4.36
CA ASN A 284 5.17 10.47 4.86
C ASN A 284 3.74 10.76 4.42
N ASN A 285 2.83 10.80 5.37
CA ASN A 285 1.41 11.01 5.10
C ASN A 285 0.96 12.37 5.66
N THR A 286 0.17 13.11 4.90
CA THR A 286 -0.31 14.44 5.27
C THR A 286 -1.82 14.54 5.03
N ILE A 287 -2.55 15.09 5.99
CA ILE A 287 -3.98 15.40 5.84
C ILE A 287 -4.21 16.85 6.21
N THR A 288 -4.79 17.60 5.30
CA THR A 288 -5.20 19.00 5.51
C THR A 288 -6.71 19.10 5.35
N SER A 289 -7.37 19.76 6.30
CA SER A 289 -8.83 19.95 6.27
C SER A 289 -9.22 21.25 7.00
N SER A 290 -10.35 21.84 6.68
CA SER A 290 -10.97 22.89 7.51
C SER A 290 -11.79 22.32 8.66
N VAL A 291 -12.23 21.06 8.55
CA VAL A 291 -12.90 20.31 9.61
C VAL A 291 -11.89 19.46 10.37
N ALA A 292 -12.24 18.30 10.92
CA ALA A 292 -11.26 17.38 11.49
C ALA A 292 -10.48 16.66 10.38
N CYS A 293 -9.14 16.59 10.50
CA CYS A 293 -8.38 15.78 9.56
C CYS A 293 -8.77 14.31 9.67
N ILE A 294 -8.92 13.79 10.90
CA ILE A 294 -9.40 12.44 11.16
C ILE A 294 -10.52 12.50 12.20
N SER A 295 -11.65 11.88 11.92
CA SER A 295 -12.79 11.74 12.85
C SER A 295 -13.04 10.27 13.16
N ILE A 296 -12.89 9.90 14.43
CA ILE A 296 -13.01 8.53 14.96
C ILE A 296 -14.28 8.40 15.79
N ILE A 297 -15.32 7.79 15.20
CA ILE A 297 -16.58 7.52 15.90
C ILE A 297 -16.59 6.11 16.49
N GLU A 298 -15.91 5.15 15.83
CA GLU A 298 -15.76 3.78 16.29
C GLU A 298 -14.30 3.46 16.63
N PRO A 299 -14.02 2.52 17.57
CA PRO A 299 -12.67 2.19 18.01
C PRO A 299 -11.72 1.93 16.85
N SER A 300 -10.55 2.57 16.86
CA SER A 300 -9.60 2.54 15.76
C SER A 300 -8.15 2.50 16.23
N THR A 301 -7.27 2.06 15.37
CA THR A 301 -5.80 2.08 15.61
C THR A 301 -5.10 2.75 14.44
N ILE A 302 -4.18 3.66 14.73
CA ILE A 302 -3.24 4.25 13.76
C ILE A 302 -1.86 3.67 14.07
N SER A 303 -1.27 2.96 13.13
CA SER A 303 0.01 2.26 13.32
C SER A 303 0.84 2.21 12.04
N GLY A 304 2.03 1.63 12.10
CA GLY A 304 2.92 1.44 10.95
C GLY A 304 4.34 1.91 11.20
N SER A 305 5.06 2.26 10.14
CA SER A 305 6.43 2.79 10.22
C SER A 305 6.53 4.25 9.73
N GLY A 306 5.37 4.84 9.35
CA GLY A 306 5.31 6.14 8.71
C GLY A 306 5.18 7.32 9.67
N THR A 307 5.17 8.48 9.07
CA THR A 307 4.85 9.77 9.70
C THR A 307 3.47 10.21 9.26
N LEU A 308 2.69 10.79 10.17
CA LEU A 308 1.39 11.40 9.89
C LEU A 308 1.40 12.87 10.34
N ARG A 309 1.11 13.77 9.40
CA ARG A 309 0.98 15.20 9.66
C ARG A 309 -0.46 15.63 9.39
N LEU A 310 -1.08 16.19 10.42
CA LEU A 310 -2.48 16.62 10.40
C LEU A 310 -2.53 18.13 10.61
N LYS A 311 -3.19 18.84 9.72
CA LYS A 311 -3.38 20.28 9.84
C LYS A 311 -4.83 20.67 9.59
N SER A 312 -5.54 21.03 10.65
CA SER A 312 -6.89 21.59 10.55
C SER A 312 -6.85 23.10 10.69
N SER A 313 -7.51 23.81 9.77
CA SER A 313 -7.55 25.28 9.84
C SER A 313 -8.59 25.81 10.84
N GLU A 314 -9.71 25.09 11.04
CA GLU A 314 -10.83 25.60 11.83
C GLU A 314 -11.32 24.67 12.92
N ASN A 315 -10.86 23.41 12.93
CA ASN A 315 -11.30 22.40 13.88
C ASN A 315 -10.10 21.67 14.48
N CYS A 316 -10.14 20.33 14.61
CA CYS A 316 -9.11 19.53 15.26
C CYS A 316 -8.29 18.69 14.26
N GLY A 317 -7.05 18.41 14.62
CA GLY A 317 -6.24 17.42 13.90
C GLY A 317 -6.91 16.04 13.96
N ILE A 318 -7.28 15.57 15.17
CA ILE A 318 -8.05 14.33 15.33
C ILE A 318 -9.24 14.58 16.27
N TYR A 319 -10.43 14.18 15.83
CA TYR A 319 -11.63 14.09 16.67
C TYR A 319 -11.86 12.65 17.14
N VAL A 320 -11.91 12.45 18.45
CA VAL A 320 -12.00 11.12 19.07
C VAL A 320 -13.30 11.02 19.87
N LYS A 321 -14.32 10.34 19.31
CA LYS A 321 -15.57 10.03 20.02
C LYS A 321 -15.54 8.66 20.69
N SER A 322 -14.67 7.77 20.25
CA SER A 322 -14.48 6.43 20.79
C SER A 322 -13.00 6.20 21.08
N SER A 323 -12.58 4.97 21.37
CA SER A 323 -11.18 4.67 21.68
C SER A 323 -10.28 4.80 20.45
N LEU A 324 -9.13 5.48 20.60
CA LEU A 324 -8.09 5.58 19.59
C LEU A 324 -6.76 5.12 20.16
N THR A 325 -6.10 4.18 19.47
CA THR A 325 -4.71 3.81 19.76
C THR A 325 -3.79 4.36 18.68
N VAL A 326 -2.72 5.04 19.08
CA VAL A 326 -1.63 5.50 18.20
C VAL A 326 -0.38 4.72 18.58
N GLU A 327 0.16 3.91 17.65
CA GLU A 327 1.21 2.95 17.98
C GLU A 327 2.37 2.98 16.97
N GLY A 328 3.60 3.16 17.49
CA GLY A 328 4.85 2.98 16.72
C GLY A 328 5.12 3.99 15.61
N ILE A 329 4.38 5.08 15.52
CA ILE A 329 4.48 6.09 14.46
C ILE A 329 4.99 7.44 14.97
N LYS A 330 5.23 8.37 14.02
CA LYS A 330 5.41 9.79 14.32
C LYS A 330 4.14 10.55 13.93
N LEU A 331 3.45 11.12 14.91
CA LEU A 331 2.22 11.89 14.70
C LEU A 331 2.46 13.37 15.01
N TYR A 332 2.09 14.24 14.10
CA TYR A 332 2.02 15.69 14.27
C TYR A 332 0.59 16.13 14.02
N ALA A 333 -0.05 16.74 15.01
CA ALA A 333 -1.43 17.20 14.89
C ALA A 333 -1.56 18.68 15.27
N GLU A 334 -2.05 19.49 14.36
CA GLU A 334 -2.23 20.94 14.52
C GLU A 334 -3.68 21.34 14.19
N GLY A 335 -4.26 22.22 15.02
CA GLY A 335 -5.60 22.76 14.80
C GLY A 335 -6.02 23.81 15.82
N LYS A 336 -7.30 24.20 15.84
CA LYS A 336 -7.87 24.91 16.99
C LYS A 336 -7.77 24.00 18.22
N TRP A 337 -8.03 22.72 18.02
CA TRP A 337 -7.75 21.64 18.95
C TRP A 337 -6.81 20.66 18.24
N GLY A 338 -5.78 20.22 18.92
CA GLY A 338 -4.85 19.28 18.33
C GLY A 338 -5.48 17.89 18.22
N ILE A 339 -5.72 17.22 19.34
CA ILE A 339 -6.54 16.01 19.49
C ILE A 339 -7.65 16.35 20.47
N ALA A 340 -8.89 16.22 20.05
CA ALA A 340 -10.05 16.54 20.88
C ALA A 340 -11.05 15.40 20.91
N GLY A 341 -11.56 15.15 22.09
CA GLY A 341 -12.65 14.18 22.29
C GLY A 341 -14.02 14.84 22.41
N GLN A 342 -14.93 14.14 23.04
CA GLN A 342 -16.26 14.63 23.42
C GLN A 342 -16.58 14.15 24.82
N VAL A 343 -16.46 15.03 25.79
CA VAL A 343 -16.80 14.71 27.18
C VAL A 343 -18.26 15.07 27.45
N PHE A 344 -19.18 14.24 27.01
CA PHE A 344 -20.56 14.27 27.45
C PHE A 344 -21.09 12.84 27.57
N GLN A 345 -21.36 12.41 28.80
CA GLN A 345 -22.00 11.14 29.13
C GLN A 345 -21.28 9.88 28.64
N GLU A 346 -20.36 9.34 29.48
CA GLU A 346 -19.76 8.00 29.33
C GLU A 346 -19.41 7.62 27.88
N SER A 347 -18.63 8.47 27.23
CA SER A 347 -18.35 8.30 25.77
C SER A 347 -17.32 7.19 25.50
N GLY A 348 -16.52 6.78 26.49
CA GLY A 348 -15.46 5.78 26.36
C GLY A 348 -14.34 6.21 25.40
N ASN A 349 -14.13 7.53 25.22
CA ASN A 349 -13.12 8.07 24.31
C ASN A 349 -11.72 8.07 24.95
N VAL A 350 -11.13 6.91 25.05
CA VAL A 350 -9.77 6.71 25.56
C VAL A 350 -8.75 6.89 24.45
N LEU A 351 -7.79 7.79 24.67
CA LEU A 351 -6.63 7.96 23.79
C LEU A 351 -5.45 7.16 24.34
N THR A 352 -4.99 6.15 23.62
CA THR A 352 -3.81 5.36 23.97
C THR A 352 -2.65 5.71 23.05
N ILE A 353 -1.52 6.11 23.62
CA ILE A 353 -0.26 6.34 22.89
C ILE A 353 0.72 5.25 23.32
N ARG A 354 1.13 4.42 22.34
CA ARG A 354 2.01 3.28 22.59
C ARG A 354 3.28 3.37 21.74
N ASN A 355 4.44 3.43 22.39
CA ASN A 355 5.74 3.47 21.71
C ASN A 355 5.77 4.43 20.49
N ALA A 356 5.12 5.58 20.58
CA ALA A 356 4.96 6.53 19.48
C ALA A 356 5.50 7.91 19.86
N TYR A 357 6.02 8.64 18.87
CA TYR A 357 6.29 10.06 19.00
C TYR A 357 5.04 10.84 18.60
N VAL A 358 4.54 11.67 19.48
CA VAL A 358 3.33 12.46 19.25
C VAL A 358 3.61 13.92 19.61
N GLU A 359 3.47 14.81 18.64
CA GLU A 359 3.54 16.26 18.82
C GLU A 359 2.18 16.87 18.47
N VAL A 360 1.58 17.55 19.42
CA VAL A 360 0.22 18.09 19.27
C VAL A 360 0.19 19.54 19.65
N THR A 361 -0.42 20.38 18.81
CA THR A 361 -0.61 21.80 19.08
C THR A 361 -2.06 22.21 18.79
N GLY A 362 -2.71 22.82 19.78
CA GLY A 362 -4.08 23.32 19.63
C GLY A 362 -4.26 24.64 20.35
N SER A 363 -4.59 25.71 19.62
CA SER A 363 -4.76 27.07 20.19
C SER A 363 -5.86 27.17 21.26
N LYS A 364 -6.75 26.18 21.34
CA LYS A 364 -7.80 26.07 22.38
C LYS A 364 -7.65 24.83 23.28
N GLY A 365 -6.66 23.99 23.00
CA GLY A 365 -6.35 22.78 23.75
C GLY A 365 -5.59 21.79 22.86
N SER A 366 -4.43 21.34 23.31
CA SER A 366 -3.60 20.45 22.51
C SER A 366 -4.14 19.01 22.56
N ILE A 367 -4.33 18.45 23.75
CA ILE A 367 -5.05 17.19 23.97
C ILE A 367 -6.12 17.47 25.00
N ILE A 368 -7.39 17.43 24.59
CA ILE A 368 -8.52 17.90 25.42
C ILE A 368 -9.78 17.08 25.16
N ASP A 369 -10.69 17.13 26.14
CA ASP A 369 -12.01 16.48 26.08
C ASP A 369 -11.92 14.95 25.84
N VAL A 370 -10.85 14.30 26.28
CA VAL A 370 -10.72 12.84 26.33
C VAL A 370 -11.02 12.33 27.73
N GLU A 371 -11.68 11.18 27.82
CA GLU A 371 -12.04 10.58 29.11
C GLU A 371 -10.78 10.09 29.85
N ASP A 372 -9.84 9.52 29.08
CA ASP A 372 -8.55 9.08 29.62
C ASP A 372 -7.43 9.16 28.57
N LEU A 373 -6.20 9.36 29.03
CA LEU A 373 -4.97 9.30 28.24
C LEU A 373 -4.05 8.21 28.79
N VAL A 374 -3.96 7.10 28.07
CA VAL A 374 -3.08 5.99 28.43
C VAL A 374 -1.75 6.13 27.70
N LEU A 375 -0.66 6.27 28.44
CA LEU A 375 0.71 6.29 27.93
C LEU A 375 1.37 4.93 28.19
N ASP A 376 1.52 4.15 27.12
CA ASP A 376 2.12 2.80 27.19
C ASP A 376 3.52 2.84 26.58
N GLY A 377 4.54 2.80 27.44
CA GLY A 377 5.93 2.97 27.06
C GLY A 377 6.26 4.36 26.50
N CYS A 378 5.51 5.39 26.93
CA CYS A 378 5.68 6.79 26.54
C CYS A 378 5.54 7.72 27.74
N SER A 379 6.12 8.93 27.62
CA SER A 379 6.00 10.00 28.61
C SER A 379 5.76 11.35 27.94
N ILE A 380 5.00 12.23 28.60
CA ILE A 380 4.90 13.64 28.20
C ILE A 380 6.23 14.32 28.55
N THR A 381 6.89 14.87 27.55
CA THR A 381 8.21 15.52 27.70
C THR A 381 8.14 17.02 27.57
N GLN A 382 7.08 17.55 26.96
CA GLN A 382 6.81 18.99 26.84
C GLN A 382 5.29 19.26 26.95
N PRO A 383 4.92 20.32 27.66
CA PRO A 383 5.78 21.13 28.53
C PRO A 383 6.20 20.33 29.78
N THR A 384 7.36 20.67 30.35
CA THR A 384 7.87 19.96 31.51
C THR A 384 6.88 20.07 32.68
N GLY A 385 6.51 18.93 33.29
CA GLY A 385 5.57 18.85 34.40
C GLY A 385 4.10 18.77 33.96
N ALA A 386 3.79 18.81 32.67
CA ALA A 386 2.44 18.51 32.21
C ALA A 386 2.10 17.03 32.39
N ALA A 387 0.86 16.77 32.71
CA ALA A 387 0.29 15.43 32.86
C ALA A 387 -1.19 15.45 32.44
N PHE A 388 -1.75 14.27 32.21
CA PHE A 388 -3.20 14.17 32.03
C PHE A 388 -3.92 14.45 33.35
N ASP A 389 -4.87 15.36 33.33
CA ASP A 389 -5.72 15.69 34.50
C ASP A 389 -7.17 15.32 34.19
N ALA A 390 -7.67 14.29 34.85
CA ALA A 390 -9.02 13.78 34.69
C ALA A 390 -10.12 14.77 35.10
N ASN A 391 -9.80 15.79 35.93
CA ASN A 391 -10.80 16.81 36.33
C ASN A 391 -11.09 17.82 35.20
N VAL A 392 -10.09 18.06 34.34
CA VAL A 392 -10.23 18.95 33.16
C VAL A 392 -10.25 18.17 31.87
N HIS A 393 -10.17 16.83 31.93
CA HIS A 393 -10.16 15.93 30.76
C HIS A 393 -9.14 16.31 29.68
N ALA A 394 -7.95 16.72 30.10
CA ALA A 394 -6.94 17.27 29.21
C ALA A 394 -5.52 16.97 29.69
N VAL A 395 -4.56 17.09 28.78
CA VAL A 395 -3.17 17.30 29.18
C VAL A 395 -3.07 18.71 29.74
N ALA A 396 -2.77 18.81 31.05
CA ALA A 396 -2.77 20.05 31.80
C ALA A 396 -1.41 20.36 32.43
N LEU A 397 -1.16 21.64 32.64
CA LEU A 397 -0.04 22.15 33.42
C LEU A 397 -0.59 23.12 34.47
N ASN A 398 -0.28 22.89 35.76
CA ASN A 398 -0.81 23.68 36.90
C ASN A 398 -2.36 23.73 36.95
N GLY A 399 -3.06 22.68 36.49
CA GLY A 399 -4.52 22.57 36.49
C GLY A 399 -5.22 23.23 35.33
N GLU A 400 -4.49 23.81 34.37
CA GLU A 400 -5.04 24.40 33.15
C GLU A 400 -4.65 23.57 31.93
N ALA A 401 -5.60 23.37 30.97
CA ALA A 401 -5.34 22.65 29.74
C ALA A 401 -4.23 23.34 28.93
N VAL A 402 -3.29 22.54 28.43
CA VAL A 402 -2.18 23.05 27.60
C VAL A 402 -2.71 23.45 26.22
N THR A 403 -2.50 24.71 25.84
CA THR A 403 -2.84 25.29 24.52
C THR A 403 -1.63 25.44 23.61
N ASP A 404 -0.44 25.20 24.12
CA ASP A 404 0.82 25.17 23.37
C ASP A 404 1.18 23.71 23.04
N LYS A 405 2.36 23.53 22.44
CA LYS A 405 2.89 22.24 22.06
C LYS A 405 2.92 21.23 23.23
N VAL A 406 2.28 20.09 23.04
CA VAL A 406 2.47 18.88 23.85
C VAL A 406 3.32 17.90 23.04
N VAL A 407 4.38 17.37 23.68
CA VAL A 407 5.22 16.32 23.09
C VAL A 407 5.18 15.09 24.00
N ILE A 408 4.85 13.96 23.39
CA ILE A 408 4.88 12.63 24.02
C ILE A 408 5.93 11.81 23.26
N GLU A 409 6.88 11.24 23.99
CA GLU A 409 7.99 10.47 23.40
C GLU A 409 8.05 9.08 24.01
N PRO A 410 8.50 8.06 23.24
CA PRO A 410 8.73 6.72 23.77
C PRO A 410 9.75 6.74 24.91
N ASP A 411 9.51 5.96 25.96
CA ASP A 411 10.42 5.77 27.09
C ASP A 411 11.63 4.94 26.67
N ASN A 412 11.42 3.96 25.80
CA ASN A 412 12.48 3.24 25.11
C ASN A 412 12.18 3.16 23.60
N TYR A 413 13.23 2.99 22.82
CA TYR A 413 13.11 2.96 21.36
C TYR A 413 12.94 1.56 20.77
N GLY A 414 12.68 0.53 21.59
CA GLY A 414 12.52 -0.85 21.11
C GLY A 414 13.82 -1.50 20.64
N ILE A 415 14.95 -0.99 21.09
CA ILE A 415 16.30 -1.52 20.85
C ILE A 415 16.93 -1.84 22.19
N GLN A 416 17.69 -2.94 22.23
CA GLN A 416 18.59 -3.22 23.35
C GLN A 416 20.04 -3.35 22.87
N ILE A 417 20.96 -2.85 23.67
CA ILE A 417 22.40 -3.02 23.53
C ILE A 417 22.93 -3.67 24.81
N ALA A 418 23.59 -4.81 24.69
CA ALA A 418 24.10 -5.57 25.83
C ALA A 418 23.07 -5.80 26.95
N GLY A 419 21.79 -6.01 26.58
CA GLY A 419 20.67 -6.21 27.51
C GLY A 419 20.05 -4.93 28.06
N VAL A 420 20.61 -3.75 27.82
CA VAL A 420 20.10 -2.46 28.28
C VAL A 420 19.24 -1.81 27.19
N ASP A 421 18.05 -1.30 27.56
CA ASP A 421 17.16 -0.60 26.64
C ASP A 421 17.78 0.73 26.16
N VAL A 422 17.68 0.97 24.86
CA VAL A 422 18.01 2.27 24.26
C VAL A 422 16.87 3.23 24.51
N THR A 423 17.14 4.29 25.21
CA THR A 423 16.16 5.28 25.68
C THR A 423 16.58 6.69 25.28
N LYS A 424 15.68 7.66 25.44
CA LYS A 424 16.01 9.07 25.26
C LYS A 424 17.23 9.52 26.09
N LYS A 425 17.48 8.89 27.23
CA LYS A 425 18.57 9.29 28.14
C LYS A 425 19.94 8.84 27.65
N ASN A 426 20.03 7.67 26.99
CA ASN A 426 21.30 7.07 26.58
C ASN A 426 21.51 7.00 25.06
N CYS A 427 20.50 7.28 24.23
CA CYS A 427 20.59 7.09 22.76
C CYS A 427 21.71 7.89 22.08
N LYS A 428 22.13 9.01 22.67
CA LYS A 428 23.20 9.84 22.11
C LYS A 428 24.59 9.28 22.33
N ASP A 429 24.75 8.49 23.39
CA ASP A 429 26.00 7.82 23.75
C ASP A 429 25.68 6.49 24.45
N LEU A 430 25.78 5.39 23.72
CA LEU A 430 25.51 4.05 24.22
C LEU A 430 26.79 3.36 24.77
N SER A 431 27.94 4.03 24.72
CA SER A 431 29.18 3.53 25.34
C SER A 431 29.14 3.57 26.87
N VAL A 432 28.18 4.28 27.44
CA VAL A 432 27.89 4.26 28.89
C VAL A 432 27.34 2.91 29.38
N ILE A 433 26.94 2.01 28.47
CA ILE A 433 26.44 0.69 28.80
C ILE A 433 27.61 -0.23 29.12
N ASP A 434 27.52 -0.97 30.24
CA ASP A 434 28.56 -1.91 30.65
C ASP A 434 28.82 -2.98 29.55
N GLY A 435 30.09 -3.21 29.24
CA GLY A 435 30.51 -4.11 28.16
C GLY A 435 30.46 -3.50 26.75
N VAL A 436 30.18 -2.20 26.62
CA VAL A 436 30.18 -1.47 25.35
C VAL A 436 31.32 -0.43 25.35
N ASP A 437 32.19 -0.49 24.34
CA ASP A 437 33.28 0.45 24.13
C ASP A 437 33.26 0.95 22.66
N GLY A 438 33.82 2.13 22.42
CA GLY A 438 33.81 2.76 21.08
C GLY A 438 32.69 3.79 20.94
N LYS A 439 32.49 4.30 19.74
CA LYS A 439 31.52 5.37 19.47
C LYS A 439 30.22 4.77 18.91
N ILE A 440 29.20 4.72 19.75
CA ILE A 440 27.91 4.14 19.41
C ILE A 440 26.76 5.05 19.86
N SER A 441 25.85 5.33 18.94
CA SER A 441 24.68 6.18 19.19
C SER A 441 23.50 5.76 18.35
N TYR A 442 22.31 6.05 18.83
CA TYR A 442 21.06 5.83 18.10
C TYR A 442 20.34 7.17 17.85
N ASP A 443 19.98 7.40 16.60
CA ASP A 443 19.15 8.53 16.19
C ASP A 443 17.70 8.05 15.92
N PRO A 444 16.74 8.41 16.80
CA PRO A 444 15.36 8.00 16.65
C PRO A 444 14.62 8.70 15.50
N GLU A 445 15.12 9.83 14.99
CA GLU A 445 14.49 10.53 13.86
C GLU A 445 14.69 9.79 12.55
N THR A 446 15.88 9.18 12.38
CA THR A 446 16.26 8.46 11.17
C THR A 446 16.25 6.94 11.34
N ASN A 447 15.90 6.43 12.55
CA ASN A 447 15.99 5.03 12.95
C ASN A 447 17.40 4.43 12.73
N THR A 448 18.44 5.21 13.01
CA THR A 448 19.82 4.85 12.68
C THR A 448 20.66 4.59 13.93
N LEU A 449 21.16 3.37 14.10
CA LEU A 449 22.22 3.01 15.02
C LEU A 449 23.56 3.18 14.30
N THR A 450 24.37 4.12 14.76
CA THR A 450 25.72 4.37 14.21
C THR A 450 26.77 3.73 15.11
N MET A 451 27.70 2.99 14.52
CA MET A 451 28.78 2.29 15.19
C MET A 451 30.12 2.64 14.53
N GLU A 452 31.06 3.17 15.29
CA GLU A 452 32.41 3.53 14.84
C GLU A 452 33.43 2.95 15.82
N ASP A 453 34.19 1.95 15.36
CA ASP A 453 35.20 1.19 16.14
C ASP A 453 34.63 0.65 17.47
N VAL A 454 33.43 0.06 17.40
CA VAL A 454 32.67 -0.40 18.59
C VAL A 454 33.06 -1.83 18.97
N THR A 455 33.24 -2.05 20.28
CA THR A 455 33.33 -3.39 20.85
C THR A 455 32.18 -3.60 21.83
N ILE A 456 31.40 -4.66 21.64
CA ILE A 456 30.34 -5.08 22.57
C ILE A 456 30.69 -6.49 23.08
N ASN A 457 30.84 -6.63 24.39
CA ASN A 457 31.11 -7.91 25.04
C ASN A 457 30.00 -8.24 26.05
N THR A 458 29.33 -9.36 25.84
CA THR A 458 28.27 -9.82 26.75
C THR A 458 28.46 -11.29 27.12
N THR A 459 27.92 -11.71 28.29
CA THR A 459 27.89 -13.11 28.68
C THR A 459 26.50 -13.71 28.51
N ASP A 460 25.50 -13.12 29.12
CA ASP A 460 24.14 -13.67 29.21
C ASP A 460 23.09 -12.81 28.48
N PHE A 461 23.53 -11.80 27.76
CA PHE A 461 22.67 -10.94 26.97
C PHE A 461 23.02 -11.02 25.48
N ASN A 462 22.05 -10.68 24.63
CA ASN A 462 22.33 -10.43 23.23
C ASN A 462 23.15 -9.15 23.09
N GLY A 463 24.01 -9.08 22.07
CA GLY A 463 24.80 -7.88 21.83
C GLY A 463 23.91 -6.72 21.40
N ILE A 464 23.15 -6.90 20.31
CA ILE A 464 22.14 -5.94 19.80
C ILE A 464 20.84 -6.69 19.57
N VAL A 465 19.71 -6.09 20.01
CA VAL A 465 18.36 -6.59 19.69
C VAL A 465 17.54 -5.45 19.09
N ASN A 466 17.12 -5.59 17.86
CA ASN A 466 16.03 -4.79 17.32
C ASN A 466 14.70 -5.50 17.62
N ARG A 467 13.94 -5.01 18.63
CA ARG A 467 12.64 -5.56 19.00
C ARG A 467 11.53 -5.02 18.11
N ASP A 468 11.47 -3.68 17.96
CA ASP A 468 10.27 -2.99 17.50
C ASP A 468 10.52 -1.96 16.40
N VAL A 469 11.79 -1.59 16.11
CA VAL A 469 12.12 -0.56 15.11
C VAL A 469 12.09 -1.14 13.71
N LYS A 470 11.05 -0.82 12.97
CA LYS A 470 10.92 -1.18 11.55
C LYS A 470 11.88 -0.33 10.72
N ASP A 471 12.49 -0.96 9.72
CA ASP A 471 13.46 -0.33 8.80
C ASP A 471 14.65 0.32 9.52
N MET A 472 15.09 -0.31 10.61
CA MET A 472 16.26 0.12 11.37
C MET A 472 17.52 0.06 10.51
N LYS A 473 18.31 1.11 10.56
CA LYS A 473 19.61 1.21 9.88
C LYS A 473 20.73 1.04 10.89
N ILE A 474 21.62 0.10 10.64
CA ILE A 474 22.88 -0.07 11.39
C ILE A 474 24.00 0.41 10.48
N LYS A 475 24.54 1.60 10.75
CA LYS A 475 25.66 2.19 10.00
C LYS A 475 27.00 1.88 10.65
N LEU A 476 27.90 1.29 9.89
CA LEU A 476 29.20 0.83 10.35
C LEU A 476 30.32 1.70 9.79
N PHE A 477 31.21 2.15 10.69
CA PHE A 477 32.48 2.79 10.37
C PHE A 477 33.59 2.08 11.14
N GLY A 478 34.81 1.98 10.55
CA GLY A 478 35.95 1.32 11.19
C GLY A 478 35.71 -0.16 11.47
N ASN A 479 36.22 -0.66 12.57
CA ASN A 479 36.19 -2.08 12.95
C ASN A 479 35.26 -2.30 14.15
N ASN A 480 34.15 -3.00 13.91
CA ASN A 480 33.13 -3.25 14.94
C ASN A 480 33.14 -4.74 15.32
N ILE A 481 33.12 -5.02 16.60
CA ILE A 481 33.20 -6.38 17.16
C ILE A 481 32.09 -6.58 18.17
N ILE A 482 31.32 -7.66 18.01
CA ILE A 482 30.32 -8.07 19.00
C ILE A 482 30.62 -9.51 19.40
N THR A 483 30.84 -9.71 20.69
CA THR A 483 31.04 -11.03 21.28
C THR A 483 29.95 -11.30 22.32
N SER A 484 29.25 -12.41 22.18
CA SER A 484 28.32 -12.91 23.18
C SER A 484 28.64 -14.35 23.54
N LYS A 485 28.85 -14.64 24.83
CA LYS A 485 29.25 -15.99 25.26
C LYS A 485 28.09 -16.98 25.10
N ASN A 486 26.91 -16.67 25.62
CA ASN A 486 25.79 -17.61 25.72
C ASN A 486 24.60 -17.23 24.83
N LYS A 487 24.58 -16.03 24.24
CA LYS A 487 23.45 -15.48 23.49
C LYS A 487 23.83 -15.07 22.07
N VAL A 488 22.88 -14.50 21.34
CA VAL A 488 23.03 -14.02 19.97
C VAL A 488 23.84 -12.71 19.95
N CYS A 489 24.72 -12.53 18.95
CA CYS A 489 25.36 -11.21 18.79
C CYS A 489 24.37 -10.16 18.29
N ILE A 490 23.58 -10.44 17.23
CA ILE A 490 22.56 -9.51 16.72
C ILE A 490 21.25 -10.25 16.47
N THR A 491 20.16 -9.78 17.06
CA THR A 491 18.80 -10.28 16.84
C THR A 491 17.96 -9.24 16.08
N ILE A 492 17.39 -9.66 14.95
CA ILE A 492 16.58 -8.83 14.05
C ILE A 492 15.13 -9.31 14.06
N ASN A 493 14.25 -8.66 14.86
CA ASN A 493 12.83 -9.00 14.88
C ASN A 493 11.99 -8.12 13.93
N LYS A 494 12.55 -7.03 13.43
CA LYS A 494 11.91 -6.12 12.46
C LYS A 494 12.88 -5.86 11.31
N THR A 495 12.34 -5.53 10.14
CA THR A 495 13.13 -5.19 8.94
C THR A 495 14.28 -4.26 9.28
N SER A 496 15.48 -4.62 8.85
CA SER A 496 16.70 -3.86 9.16
C SER A 496 17.71 -3.88 8.01
N THR A 497 18.58 -2.88 8.00
CA THR A 497 19.69 -2.78 7.04
C THR A 497 21.00 -2.55 7.78
N ILE A 498 22.01 -3.34 7.49
CA ILE A 498 23.41 -3.14 7.92
C ILE A 498 24.17 -2.56 6.73
N SER A 499 24.72 -1.36 6.86
CA SER A 499 25.42 -0.66 5.77
C SER A 499 26.60 0.19 6.28
N GLY A 500 27.39 0.75 5.38
CA GLY A 500 28.51 1.64 5.71
C GLY A 500 29.82 1.19 5.12
N SER A 501 30.94 1.80 5.57
CA SER A 501 32.30 1.48 5.10
C SER A 501 33.08 0.59 6.07
N GLY A 502 32.45 0.16 7.15
CA GLY A 502 33.10 -0.57 8.24
C GLY A 502 33.11 -2.09 8.07
N THR A 503 33.77 -2.73 9.01
CA THR A 503 33.79 -4.19 9.20
C THR A 503 32.97 -4.53 10.44
N LEU A 504 32.24 -5.64 10.37
CA LEU A 504 31.51 -6.20 11.51
C LEU A 504 31.94 -7.64 11.76
N ARG A 505 32.43 -7.90 12.97
CA ARG A 505 32.86 -9.25 13.42
C ARG A 505 31.98 -9.69 14.57
N LEU A 506 31.28 -10.79 14.37
CA LEU A 506 30.32 -11.35 15.33
C LEU A 506 30.84 -12.73 15.77
N LYS A 507 30.92 -12.92 17.09
CA LYS A 507 31.31 -14.19 17.66
C LYS A 507 30.38 -14.58 18.79
N SER A 508 29.52 -15.56 18.54
CA SER A 508 28.68 -16.18 19.54
C SER A 508 29.28 -17.52 20.00
N GLY A 509 29.34 -17.76 21.31
CA GLY A 509 29.84 -19.02 21.84
C GLY A 509 28.85 -20.18 21.66
N GLU A 510 27.61 -19.96 22.03
CA GLU A 510 26.58 -21.02 22.10
C GLU A 510 25.32 -20.74 21.23
N ASN A 511 25.29 -19.60 20.50
CA ASN A 511 24.11 -19.21 19.73
C ASN A 511 24.49 -18.67 18.33
N CYS A 512 23.66 -17.81 17.75
CA CYS A 512 23.88 -17.27 16.42
C CYS A 512 24.80 -16.05 16.41
N GLY A 513 25.58 -15.88 15.35
CA GLY A 513 26.19 -14.59 15.03
C GLY A 513 25.10 -13.56 14.74
N ILE A 514 24.18 -13.87 13.81
CA ILE A 514 22.95 -13.08 13.56
C ILE A 514 21.74 -14.01 13.58
N TYR A 515 20.69 -13.60 14.30
CA TYR A 515 19.40 -14.26 14.30
C TYR A 515 18.35 -13.37 13.64
N VAL A 516 17.77 -13.84 12.54
CA VAL A 516 16.91 -13.08 11.63
C VAL A 516 15.49 -13.62 11.74
N LYS A 517 14.58 -12.85 12.37
CA LYS A 517 13.13 -13.11 12.43
C LYS A 517 12.31 -12.27 11.45
N SER A 518 12.96 -11.44 10.67
CA SER A 518 12.37 -10.58 9.67
C SER A 518 13.38 -10.33 8.55
N SER A 519 13.08 -9.48 7.58
CA SER A 519 14.03 -9.21 6.49
C SER A 519 15.25 -8.43 6.97
N LEU A 520 16.45 -8.89 6.59
CA LEU A 520 17.73 -8.23 6.82
C LEU A 520 18.45 -7.99 5.49
N THR A 521 18.84 -6.74 5.24
CA THR A 521 19.73 -6.39 4.14
C THR A 521 21.13 -6.07 4.68
N VAL A 522 22.16 -6.62 4.07
CA VAL A 522 23.57 -6.30 4.33
C VAL A 522 24.16 -5.70 3.06
N GLU A 523 24.58 -4.43 3.12
CA GLU A 523 24.96 -3.66 1.94
C GLU A 523 26.32 -2.97 2.10
N GLY A 524 27.26 -3.27 1.18
CA GLY A 524 28.53 -2.57 1.06
C GLY A 524 29.53 -2.78 2.21
N VAL A 525 29.35 -3.77 3.07
CA VAL A 525 30.15 -4.00 4.28
C VAL A 525 30.92 -5.32 4.23
N LYS A 526 31.88 -5.47 5.17
CA LYS A 526 32.52 -6.75 5.46
C LYS A 526 31.95 -7.34 6.75
N LEU A 527 31.24 -8.46 6.61
CA LEU A 527 30.59 -9.17 7.73
C LEU A 527 31.28 -10.53 7.97
N TYR A 528 31.66 -10.76 9.22
CA TYR A 528 32.14 -12.06 9.70
C TYR A 528 31.21 -12.52 10.82
N ALA A 529 30.53 -13.65 10.64
CA ALA A 529 29.59 -14.19 11.61
C ALA A 529 29.95 -15.62 12.01
N GLU A 530 30.34 -15.79 13.27
CA GLU A 530 30.76 -17.08 13.85
C GLU A 530 29.87 -17.45 15.02
N GLY A 531 29.40 -18.71 15.09
CA GLY A 531 28.61 -19.17 16.21
C GLY A 531 28.26 -20.66 16.17
N TYR A 532 27.27 -21.06 16.95
CA TYR A 532 26.60 -22.34 16.79
C TYR A 532 25.86 -22.35 15.44
N TYR A 533 25.30 -21.19 15.08
CA TYR A 533 24.88 -20.81 13.74
C TYR A 533 25.58 -19.51 13.34
N GLY A 534 26.02 -19.40 12.11
CA GLY A 534 26.62 -18.15 11.63
C GLY A 534 25.57 -17.05 11.47
N VAL A 535 24.70 -17.19 10.47
CA VAL A 535 23.48 -16.39 10.26
C VAL A 535 22.31 -17.36 10.15
N ALA A 536 21.31 -17.22 11.00
CA ALA A 536 20.16 -18.13 11.02
C ALA A 536 18.82 -17.37 11.12
N GLY A 537 17.80 -17.90 10.45
CA GLY A 537 16.41 -17.53 10.65
C GLY A 537 15.74 -18.30 11.79
N ASP A 538 14.40 -18.29 11.84
CA ASP A 538 13.64 -19.05 12.85
C ASP A 538 13.38 -20.50 12.38
N ASP A 539 12.64 -20.64 11.29
CA ASP A 539 12.33 -21.95 10.70
C ASP A 539 12.24 -21.91 9.15
N GLY A 540 12.54 -20.76 8.54
CA GLY A 540 12.46 -20.55 7.11
C GLY A 540 11.06 -20.35 6.55
N THR A 541 10.04 -20.06 7.38
CA THR A 541 8.64 -20.00 6.96
C THR A 541 7.98 -18.63 7.11
N CYS A 542 8.56 -17.71 7.90
CA CYS A 542 7.88 -16.51 8.37
C CYS A 542 8.46 -15.17 7.88
N GLY A 543 9.08 -15.11 6.71
CA GLY A 543 9.60 -13.86 6.13
C GLY A 543 11.06 -13.55 6.47
N GLU A 544 11.84 -14.55 6.93
CA GLU A 544 13.26 -14.44 7.18
C GLU A 544 14.07 -14.37 5.87
N ILE A 545 14.13 -13.18 5.29
CA ILE A 545 14.85 -12.93 4.04
C ILE A 545 16.18 -12.26 4.35
N LEU A 546 17.28 -12.90 3.96
CA LEU A 546 18.61 -12.29 3.98
C LEU A 546 18.96 -11.79 2.58
N THR A 547 19.15 -10.49 2.43
CA THR A 547 19.62 -9.86 1.18
C THR A 547 21.06 -9.38 1.36
N LEU A 548 21.97 -9.86 0.52
CA LEU A 548 23.37 -9.43 0.50
C LEU A 548 23.62 -8.63 -0.78
N ARG A 549 23.99 -7.36 -0.62
CA ARG A 549 24.21 -6.44 -1.74
C ARG A 549 25.65 -5.92 -1.71
N ASN A 550 26.40 -6.18 -2.78
CA ASN A 550 27.78 -5.68 -2.93
C ASN A 550 28.64 -5.82 -1.66
N SER A 551 28.49 -6.92 -0.92
CA SER A 551 29.10 -7.14 0.39
C SER A 551 30.05 -8.35 0.39
N TYR A 552 31.01 -8.34 1.32
CA TYR A 552 31.78 -9.53 1.69
C TYR A 552 31.16 -10.14 2.95
N VAL A 553 30.76 -11.40 2.89
CA VAL A 553 30.21 -12.12 4.03
C VAL A 553 30.96 -13.45 4.22
N GLU A 554 31.50 -13.66 5.42
CA GLU A 554 32.03 -14.92 5.87
C GLU A 554 31.20 -15.41 7.05
N ALA A 555 30.52 -16.53 6.89
CA ALA A 555 29.68 -17.12 7.94
C ALA A 555 30.19 -18.54 8.26
N THR A 556 30.26 -18.85 9.56
CA THR A 556 30.65 -20.19 10.06
C THR A 556 29.76 -20.59 11.22
N GLY A 557 29.10 -21.74 11.11
CA GLY A 557 28.23 -22.24 12.17
C GLY A 557 28.26 -23.77 12.27
N ARG A 558 28.49 -24.29 13.49
CA ARG A 558 28.58 -25.73 13.76
C ARG A 558 27.34 -26.53 13.36
N ARG A 559 26.18 -25.91 13.31
CA ARG A 559 24.88 -26.49 12.88
C ARG A 559 24.39 -25.96 11.54
N GLY A 560 24.87 -24.79 11.15
CA GLY A 560 24.51 -24.16 9.88
C GLY A 560 25.22 -22.82 9.76
N SER A 561 25.91 -22.60 8.67
CA SER A 561 26.62 -21.33 8.47
C SER A 561 25.70 -20.21 8.02
N ILE A 562 24.79 -20.52 7.09
CA ILE A 562 23.64 -19.65 6.70
C ILE A 562 22.46 -20.60 6.52
N CYS A 563 21.49 -20.56 7.44
CA CYS A 563 20.39 -21.55 7.50
C CYS A 563 19.09 -21.01 8.10
N ASP A 564 18.05 -21.83 8.04
CA ASP A 564 16.73 -21.56 8.61
C ASP A 564 16.10 -20.25 8.06
N LEU A 565 16.45 -19.90 6.82
CA LEU A 565 15.97 -18.70 6.12
C LEU A 565 14.88 -19.07 5.11
N GLN A 566 13.88 -18.24 4.97
CA GLN A 566 12.89 -18.37 3.89
C GLN A 566 13.53 -18.13 2.52
N ASN A 567 14.46 -17.17 2.43
CA ASN A 567 15.18 -16.89 1.20
C ASN A 567 16.55 -16.22 1.45
N LEU A 568 17.48 -16.45 0.53
CA LEU A 568 18.76 -15.74 0.42
C LEU A 568 18.80 -15.04 -0.94
N VAL A 569 18.86 -13.71 -0.94
CA VAL A 569 18.97 -12.89 -2.15
C VAL A 569 20.41 -12.39 -2.28
N LEU A 570 21.07 -12.70 -3.38
CA LEU A 570 22.40 -12.24 -3.72
C LEU A 570 22.30 -11.19 -4.83
N ASP A 571 22.60 -9.94 -4.49
CA ASP A 571 22.55 -8.79 -5.40
C ASP A 571 23.98 -8.24 -5.60
N GLY A 572 24.56 -8.53 -6.76
CA GLY A 572 25.97 -8.25 -7.04
C GLY A 572 26.94 -9.02 -6.14
N CYS A 573 26.55 -10.22 -5.70
CA CYS A 573 27.34 -11.11 -4.86
C CYS A 573 27.21 -12.57 -5.30
N SER A 574 28.23 -13.38 -5.07
CA SER A 574 28.25 -14.81 -5.35
C SER A 574 28.84 -15.62 -4.19
N ILE A 575 28.35 -16.86 -3.98
CA ILE A 575 28.96 -17.80 -3.04
C ILE A 575 30.25 -18.34 -3.67
N THR A 576 31.38 -18.04 -3.06
CA THR A 576 32.71 -18.48 -3.55
C THR A 576 33.25 -19.69 -2.80
N GLN A 577 32.79 -19.91 -1.55
CA GLN A 577 33.17 -21.09 -0.75
C GLN A 577 31.96 -21.60 0.06
N PRO A 578 31.79 -22.94 0.16
CA PRO A 578 32.50 -23.95 -0.62
C PRO A 578 32.06 -23.92 -2.09
N THR A 579 32.95 -24.28 -2.99
CA THR A 579 32.65 -24.29 -4.43
C THR A 579 31.46 -25.20 -4.73
N GLY A 580 30.45 -24.66 -5.47
CA GLY A 580 29.25 -25.37 -5.85
C GLY A 580 28.13 -25.32 -4.79
N ALA A 581 28.33 -24.64 -3.66
CA ALA A 581 27.24 -24.39 -2.71
C ALA A 581 26.27 -23.33 -3.28
N ALA A 582 25.00 -23.51 -2.98
CA ALA A 582 23.93 -22.58 -3.32
C ALA A 582 22.87 -22.58 -2.23
N PHE A 583 22.00 -21.56 -2.22
CA PHE A 583 20.83 -21.60 -1.34
C PHE A 583 19.84 -22.64 -1.86
N ASP A 584 19.45 -23.56 -1.00
CA ASP A 584 18.47 -24.62 -1.28
C ASP A 584 17.23 -24.37 -0.43
N ALA A 585 16.13 -24.00 -1.09
CA ALA A 585 14.85 -23.71 -0.45
C ALA A 585 14.20 -24.94 0.21
N ASN A 586 14.59 -26.17 -0.13
CA ASN A 586 14.05 -27.36 0.52
C ASN A 586 14.64 -27.61 1.91
N VAL A 587 15.86 -27.12 2.14
CA VAL A 587 16.54 -27.22 3.44
C VAL A 587 16.71 -25.83 4.10
N HIS A 588 16.15 -24.79 3.48
CA HIS A 588 16.18 -23.40 3.98
C HIS A 588 17.60 -22.89 4.32
N ALA A 589 18.62 -23.31 3.56
CA ALA A 589 20.00 -23.05 3.91
C ALA A 589 20.92 -22.93 2.68
N VAL A 590 22.10 -22.35 2.87
CA VAL A 590 23.20 -22.57 1.94
C VAL A 590 23.63 -24.01 2.08
N ALA A 591 23.48 -24.77 1.00
CA ALA A 591 23.71 -26.21 0.95
C ALA A 591 24.74 -26.61 -0.11
N LEU A 592 25.41 -27.71 0.12
CA LEU A 592 26.27 -28.40 -0.84
C LEU A 592 25.80 -29.85 -0.93
N ASN A 593 25.49 -30.34 -2.15
CA ASN A 593 24.94 -31.66 -2.39
C ASN A 593 23.70 -31.99 -1.53
N GLY A 594 22.78 -31.00 -1.35
CA GLY A 594 21.54 -31.13 -0.59
C GLY A 594 21.71 -31.17 0.93
N LYS A 595 22.90 -30.87 1.45
CA LYS A 595 23.16 -30.79 2.89
C LYS A 595 23.57 -29.38 3.29
N THR A 596 22.99 -28.88 4.39
CA THR A 596 23.38 -27.60 4.99
C THR A 596 24.88 -27.52 5.24
N VAL A 597 25.50 -26.43 4.79
CA VAL A 597 26.93 -26.18 5.03
C VAL A 597 27.15 -25.77 6.49
N THR A 598 27.97 -26.51 7.21
CA THR A 598 28.37 -26.25 8.60
C THR A 598 29.79 -25.71 8.73
N ASP A 599 30.55 -25.76 7.64
CA ASP A 599 31.87 -25.14 7.51
C ASP A 599 31.72 -23.70 7.00
N LYS A 600 32.86 -23.03 6.79
CA LYS A 600 32.88 -21.66 6.30
C LYS A 600 32.14 -21.50 4.96
N VAL A 601 31.17 -20.57 4.94
CA VAL A 601 30.55 -20.02 3.72
C VAL A 601 31.17 -18.65 3.47
N VAL A 602 31.68 -18.42 2.25
CA VAL A 602 32.17 -17.12 1.81
C VAL A 602 31.32 -16.65 0.64
N ILE A 603 30.82 -15.42 0.76
CA ILE A 603 30.09 -14.72 -0.27
C ILE A 603 30.85 -13.43 -0.56
N GLU A 604 31.18 -13.21 -1.83
CA GLU A 604 31.98 -12.06 -2.27
C GLU A 604 31.20 -11.24 -3.28
N SER A 605 31.48 -9.93 -3.32
CA SER A 605 30.94 -9.06 -4.36
C SER A 605 31.47 -9.48 -5.74
N ASP A 606 30.59 -9.59 -6.73
CA ASP A 606 30.92 -9.94 -8.12
C ASP A 606 31.82 -8.90 -8.78
N ASN A 607 31.82 -7.67 -8.29
CA ASN A 607 32.72 -6.63 -8.70
C ASN A 607 34.03 -6.74 -7.88
N ASN A 608 35.04 -7.46 -8.41
CA ASN A 608 36.40 -7.47 -7.89
C ASN A 608 37.17 -6.13 -8.04
N SER A 609 36.52 -5.08 -8.43
CA SER A 609 36.98 -3.71 -8.20
C SER A 609 36.46 -3.31 -6.81
N ILE A 610 37.37 -3.13 -5.87
CA ILE A 610 37.18 -2.17 -4.78
C ILE A 610 36.70 -0.91 -5.50
N GLY A 611 35.37 -0.78 -5.60
CA GLY A 611 34.76 0.44 -6.10
C GLY A 611 35.34 1.54 -5.23
N THR A 612 36.10 2.42 -5.84
CA THR A 612 36.50 3.65 -5.19
C THR A 612 35.22 4.18 -4.60
N ILE A 613 35.06 4.07 -3.27
CA ILE A 613 34.01 4.76 -2.56
C ILE A 613 34.22 6.22 -2.99
N THR A 614 33.39 6.72 -3.89
CA THR A 614 33.21 8.14 -4.01
C THR A 614 32.50 8.53 -2.70
N VAL A 615 33.34 8.66 -1.66
CA VAL A 615 33.01 9.58 -0.58
C VAL A 615 32.68 10.85 -1.36
N ASP A 616 31.49 11.39 -1.20
CA ASP A 616 31.23 12.78 -1.49
C ASP A 616 32.20 13.57 -0.61
N VAL A 617 33.44 13.63 -1.07
CA VAL A 617 34.41 14.59 -0.59
C VAL A 617 33.80 15.90 -1.06
N PRO A 618 33.38 16.78 -0.17
CA PRO A 618 32.88 18.08 -0.57
C PRO A 618 33.94 18.64 -1.52
N ALA A 619 33.53 19.00 -2.74
CA ALA A 619 34.38 19.37 -3.86
C ALA A 619 35.59 20.14 -3.32
N ARG A 620 36.83 19.58 -3.50
CA ARG A 620 38.05 20.18 -2.95
C ARG A 620 37.99 21.64 -3.30
N LYS A 621 37.94 22.48 -2.28
CA LYS A 621 37.87 23.95 -2.48
C LYS A 621 39.06 24.31 -3.35
N GLN A 622 38.82 24.58 -4.63
CA GLN A 622 39.87 25.04 -5.55
C GLN A 622 40.37 26.43 -5.13
N GLY A 623 41.69 26.60 -5.12
CA GLY A 623 42.33 27.84 -4.78
C GLY A 623 43.39 27.70 -3.70
N ILE A 624 44.03 28.83 -3.36
CA ILE A 624 45.09 28.90 -2.35
C ILE A 624 44.47 29.42 -1.05
N TYR A 625 44.75 28.72 0.05
CA TYR A 625 44.27 29.07 1.40
C TYR A 625 45.46 29.15 2.37
N ASN A 626 45.40 30.06 3.33
CA ASN A 626 46.32 30.08 4.45
C ASN A 626 45.99 28.96 5.47
N LEU A 627 46.81 28.74 6.48
CA LEU A 627 46.61 27.73 7.51
C LEU A 627 45.32 27.95 8.37
N ASN A 628 44.79 29.17 8.36
CA ASN A 628 43.53 29.51 9.04
C ASN A 628 42.29 29.27 8.16
N GLY A 629 42.46 28.68 6.95
CA GLY A 629 41.36 28.38 6.03
C GLY A 629 40.81 29.55 5.24
N VAL A 630 41.48 30.69 5.27
CA VAL A 630 41.11 31.91 4.50
C VAL A 630 41.63 31.79 3.07
N LYS A 631 40.74 31.92 2.08
CA LYS A 631 41.10 31.90 0.66
C LYS A 631 41.89 33.15 0.30
N LEU A 632 43.05 32.96 -0.35
CA LEU A 632 43.91 34.06 -0.83
C LEU A 632 43.58 34.37 -2.28
N THR A 633 43.58 35.63 -2.64
CA THR A 633 43.35 36.15 -4.01
C THR A 633 44.62 36.27 -4.85
N GLN A 634 45.78 36.16 -4.20
CA GLN A 634 47.10 36.27 -4.82
C GLN A 634 47.45 34.98 -5.56
N GLN A 635 48.22 35.09 -6.65
CA GLN A 635 48.77 33.95 -7.36
C GLN A 635 49.89 33.29 -6.52
N TRP A 636 50.12 31.99 -6.75
CA TRP A 636 51.14 31.22 -6.00
C TRP A 636 52.50 31.93 -5.98
N ASP A 637 52.90 32.53 -7.10
CA ASP A 637 54.23 33.17 -7.25
C ASP A 637 54.36 34.47 -6.46
N ASP A 638 53.27 35.15 -6.15
CA ASP A 638 53.22 36.43 -5.43
C ASP A 638 53.07 36.27 -3.91
N LEU A 639 52.98 35.03 -3.42
CA LEU A 639 52.83 34.78 -1.98
C LEU A 639 54.20 34.81 -1.28
N PRO A 640 54.26 35.34 -0.05
CA PRO A 640 55.52 35.26 0.75
C PRO A 640 55.87 33.78 1.10
N ALA A 641 57.11 33.56 1.48
CA ALA A 641 57.55 32.25 1.98
C ALA A 641 56.67 31.81 3.14
N GLY A 642 56.15 30.57 3.08
CA GLY A 642 55.18 30.09 4.07
C GLY A 642 54.51 28.78 3.71
N ILE A 643 53.56 28.33 4.54
CA ILE A 643 52.81 27.07 4.33
C ILE A 643 51.39 27.46 3.90
N TYR A 644 50.92 26.85 2.79
CA TYR A 644 49.62 27.09 2.19
C TYR A 644 48.92 25.79 1.85
N ILE A 645 47.60 25.84 1.71
CA ILE A 645 46.80 24.73 1.18
C ILE A 645 46.36 25.12 -0.24
N VAL A 646 46.95 24.48 -1.24
CA VAL A 646 46.64 24.71 -2.66
C VAL A 646 45.83 23.55 -3.18
N ASP A 647 44.60 23.79 -3.62
CA ASP A 647 43.67 22.78 -4.12
C ASP A 647 43.50 21.58 -3.16
N GLY A 648 43.48 21.87 -1.85
CA GLY A 648 43.33 20.90 -0.79
C GLY A 648 44.63 20.13 -0.44
N VAL A 649 45.78 20.54 -0.97
CA VAL A 649 47.10 19.92 -0.67
C VAL A 649 47.98 20.92 0.04
N LYS A 650 48.60 20.52 1.15
CA LYS A 650 49.61 21.35 1.86
C LYS A 650 50.86 21.54 1.01
N ARG A 651 51.24 22.81 0.72
CA ARG A 651 52.44 23.19 0.01
C ARG A 651 53.28 24.18 0.80
N VAL A 652 54.57 24.03 0.70
CA VAL A 652 55.54 25.00 1.29
C VAL A 652 56.11 25.84 0.18
N LYS A 653 56.06 27.17 0.36
CA LYS A 653 56.74 28.14 -0.51
C LYS A 653 57.99 28.62 0.22
N ASN A 654 59.14 28.43 -0.40
CA ASN A 654 60.43 28.84 0.11
C ASN A 654 60.72 30.30 -0.27
#